data_da87e4b361bf1f407f24ad479a7f9a39
#
_entry.id   da87e4b361bf1f407f24ad479a7f9a39
#
_cell.length_a   1.000
_cell.length_b   1.000
_cell.length_c   1.000
_cell.angle_alpha   90.00
_cell.angle_beta   90.00
_cell.angle_gamma   90.00
#
_symmetry.space_group_name_H-M   'P 1'
#
loop_
_entity.id
_entity.type
_entity.pdbx_description
1 polymer ?
#
loop_
_entity_poly.entity_id
_entity_poly.type
_entity_poly.pdbx_seq_one_letter_code
_entity_poly.pdbx_strand_id
1 'polypeptide(L)'
;MDFIDRFTEGARRALALSQDSAREMGHNYVGSEHLLLGLIKEGEGAAARALAQLGIREADVSARADELVGHGDYHFTDSFGYTPRTKKILELSLYEAKSLKNSYIGTEHILLAIIREKDCVAVRILEDLGVDFTLLYQMLAGTTRKPESARAQAEEDGTPVLNKYGRDLTRQAKNGELDPVIGRENEIQRIIQILSRRTKNNPVLIGDPGVGKSAIIEGLAQRIASGNIPELLKNKRVVTLDLGGMLAGTKYRGEFEERIKAAIDELIENKNTILFIDELHTIVGAGASEGSIDASNIMKPALARGEMQVIGATTLDEYRRYIEKDAALERRFQPVTVGEPTKEEAVEILFGLRDRYEAHHKATITDEAIRAAVELSDRYISDRFLPDKAIDLMDEAASRVRLAAFVAPAGMKELDGKLAELLKEKEEAVNNQNFERAAAIRDEERAIRDEMTSRKASWEREREGRKCVVTENSIAEVVNAWTGIPVNRLTEDESEKLLHLEDELHKRVIGQDEAVEAVARAIRRARAGLKDPKRPIGSYLFLGPTGVGKTELSKALAEVMFSNEDAMIRLDMSEYMESHSVSKLVGSPPGYVGFDEGGQLTERVRRKPYCVILLDEIEKVHPDVFNILLQVLEDGRLTDSKGRTVDFRNTIIIMTSNIGAAAAAGRNTVGFGSESKALTYERMREAMMGELKKTFSPEFLNRIDEIIVFHPLEQEQAAKIVRLMLKGVADRLRERGIDLTFSEGAVEQLSRDGFDPVYGARPLRRAIQHKVEDSLSEELLSGKIRLGDKVKAKAKGGKLAFEKTH
;
A
#
# COMPACT_ATOMS: atom_id res chain seq x y z
N MET A 1 -5.25 24.33 1.07
CA MET A 1 -6.13 24.46 -0.10
C MET A 1 -6.80 25.80 -0.01
N ASP A 2 -6.44 26.72 -0.90
CA ASP A 2 -7.05 28.02 -0.95
C ASP A 2 -8.55 27.90 -1.24
N PHE A 3 -9.33 28.80 -0.67
CA PHE A 3 -10.80 28.85 -0.84
C PHE A 3 -11.19 28.88 -2.33
N ILE A 4 -10.35 29.47 -3.17
CA ILE A 4 -10.53 29.63 -4.63
C ILE A 4 -10.43 28.27 -5.37
N ASP A 5 -9.71 27.29 -4.84
CA ASP A 5 -9.55 25.97 -5.47
C ASP A 5 -10.86 25.15 -5.50
N ARG A 6 -11.83 25.52 -4.69
CA ARG A 6 -13.14 24.86 -4.61
C ARG A 6 -14.15 25.32 -5.66
N PHE A 7 -13.86 26.38 -6.41
CA PHE A 7 -14.75 26.89 -7.46
C PHE A 7 -14.53 26.13 -8.77
N THR A 8 -15.63 25.80 -9.45
CA THR A 8 -15.58 25.27 -10.82
C THR A 8 -14.96 26.28 -11.77
N GLU A 9 -14.51 25.83 -12.94
CA GLU A 9 -13.94 26.72 -13.96
C GLU A 9 -14.92 27.83 -14.39
N GLY A 10 -16.21 27.48 -14.59
CA GLY A 10 -17.26 28.47 -14.87
C GLY A 10 -17.44 29.47 -13.73
N ALA A 11 -17.42 29.01 -12.47
CA ALA A 11 -17.53 29.93 -11.32
C ALA A 11 -16.32 30.87 -11.20
N ARG A 12 -15.11 30.38 -11.47
CA ARG A 12 -13.89 31.23 -11.51
C ARG A 12 -13.96 32.25 -12.66
N ARG A 13 -14.47 31.85 -13.82
CA ARG A 13 -14.70 32.73 -14.95
C ARG A 13 -15.72 33.83 -14.63
N ALA A 14 -16.83 33.47 -13.97
CA ALA A 14 -17.81 34.45 -13.51
C ALA A 14 -17.26 35.45 -12.50
N LEU A 15 -16.37 35.02 -11.59
CA LEU A 15 -15.65 35.91 -10.66
C LEU A 15 -14.72 36.88 -11.38
N ALA A 16 -13.98 36.42 -12.40
CA ALA A 16 -13.14 37.29 -13.21
C ALA A 16 -13.97 38.33 -13.98
N LEU A 17 -15.07 37.88 -14.61
CA LEU A 17 -15.99 38.78 -15.34
C LEU A 17 -16.71 39.78 -14.41
N SER A 18 -16.89 39.44 -13.13
CA SER A 18 -17.41 40.39 -12.14
C SER A 18 -16.43 41.52 -11.83
N GLN A 19 -15.13 41.24 -11.88
CA GLN A 19 -14.08 42.27 -11.74
C GLN A 19 -14.05 43.19 -12.98
N ASP A 20 -14.20 42.59 -14.16
CA ASP A 20 -14.29 43.38 -15.41
C ASP A 20 -15.53 44.25 -15.45
N SER A 21 -16.70 43.75 -14.99
CA SER A 21 -17.91 44.56 -14.87
C SER A 21 -17.76 45.73 -13.88
N ALA A 22 -17.05 45.53 -12.77
CA ALA A 22 -16.75 46.57 -11.82
C ALA A 22 -15.84 47.68 -12.46
N ARG A 23 -14.89 47.25 -13.32
CA ARG A 23 -14.07 48.19 -14.11
C ARG A 23 -14.90 48.99 -15.12
N GLU A 24 -15.77 48.32 -15.85
CA GLU A 24 -16.65 48.99 -16.84
C GLU A 24 -17.54 50.04 -16.19
N MET A 25 -18.00 49.78 -14.95
CA MET A 25 -18.82 50.72 -14.17
C MET A 25 -17.98 51.77 -13.40
N GLY A 26 -16.63 51.77 -13.51
CA GLY A 26 -15.76 52.72 -12.83
C GLY A 26 -15.68 52.59 -11.32
N HIS A 27 -15.95 51.38 -10.78
CA HIS A 27 -15.90 51.10 -9.34
C HIS A 27 -14.56 50.48 -8.91
N ASN A 28 -14.08 50.81 -7.72
CA ASN A 28 -12.86 50.24 -7.11
C ASN A 28 -13.12 49.01 -6.24
N TYR A 29 -14.32 48.47 -6.28
CA TYR A 29 -14.77 47.33 -5.51
C TYR A 29 -15.66 46.38 -6.33
N VAL A 30 -15.71 45.12 -5.98
CA VAL A 30 -16.65 44.16 -6.54
C VAL A 30 -17.82 44.01 -5.57
N GLY A 31 -18.98 44.53 -5.94
CA GLY A 31 -20.25 44.39 -5.24
C GLY A 31 -21.07 43.20 -5.70
N SER A 32 -22.22 43.00 -5.10
CA SER A 32 -23.18 41.91 -5.47
C SER A 32 -23.72 42.11 -6.90
N GLU A 33 -23.93 43.32 -7.32
CA GLU A 33 -24.37 43.71 -8.67
C GLU A 33 -23.36 43.29 -9.75
N HIS A 34 -22.07 43.50 -9.49
CA HIS A 34 -21.00 43.07 -10.39
C HIS A 34 -20.91 41.55 -10.43
N LEU A 35 -21.15 40.88 -9.27
CA LEU A 35 -21.17 39.40 -9.20
C LEU A 35 -22.33 38.84 -10.03
N LEU A 36 -23.50 39.47 -9.99
CA LEU A 36 -24.65 39.09 -10.81
C LEU A 36 -24.37 39.27 -12.31
N LEU A 37 -23.76 40.40 -12.70
CA LEU A 37 -23.33 40.66 -14.08
C LEU A 37 -22.30 39.62 -14.53
N GLY A 38 -21.31 39.29 -13.70
CA GLY A 38 -20.34 38.27 -14.00
C GLY A 38 -20.93 36.89 -14.23
N LEU A 39 -21.97 36.51 -13.45
CA LEU A 39 -22.71 35.28 -13.65
C LEU A 39 -23.49 35.23 -14.97
N ILE A 40 -24.02 36.36 -15.41
CA ILE A 40 -24.76 36.46 -16.69
C ILE A 40 -23.78 36.47 -17.88
N LYS A 41 -22.66 37.23 -17.80
CA LYS A 41 -21.65 37.29 -18.84
C LYS A 41 -20.93 35.97 -19.09
N GLU A 42 -20.83 35.13 -18.06
CA GLU A 42 -20.25 33.77 -18.21
C GLU A 42 -21.02 32.92 -19.22
N GLY A 43 -22.35 33.04 -19.30
CA GLY A 43 -23.20 32.53 -20.35
C GLY A 43 -23.48 31.04 -20.40
N GLU A 44 -22.55 30.20 -20.02
CA GLU A 44 -22.65 28.73 -20.11
C GLU A 44 -23.05 28.04 -18.79
N GLY A 45 -22.93 28.71 -17.68
CA GLY A 45 -23.21 28.19 -16.36
C GLY A 45 -24.71 28.00 -16.07
N ALA A 46 -25.01 27.19 -15.05
CA ALA A 46 -26.39 26.95 -14.61
C ALA A 46 -27.10 28.23 -14.18
N ALA A 47 -26.37 29.18 -13.57
CA ALA A 47 -26.91 30.49 -13.20
C ALA A 47 -27.32 31.31 -14.41
N ALA A 48 -26.43 31.44 -15.40
CA ALA A 48 -26.69 32.18 -16.63
C ALA A 48 -27.91 31.60 -17.37
N ARG A 49 -27.99 30.29 -17.52
CA ARG A 49 -29.12 29.60 -18.17
C ARG A 49 -30.46 29.83 -17.44
N ALA A 50 -30.44 29.73 -16.11
CA ALA A 50 -31.66 29.96 -15.32
C ALA A 50 -32.17 31.42 -15.45
N LEU A 51 -31.28 32.41 -15.40
CA LEU A 51 -31.61 33.81 -15.58
C LEU A 51 -32.09 34.09 -17.00
N ALA A 52 -31.45 33.52 -18.03
CA ALA A 52 -31.90 33.66 -19.42
C ALA A 52 -33.29 33.06 -19.67
N GLN A 53 -33.62 31.92 -19.05
CA GLN A 53 -34.94 31.30 -19.12
C GLN A 53 -36.05 32.18 -18.50
N LEU A 54 -35.70 32.97 -17.49
CA LEU A 54 -36.59 33.96 -16.88
C LEU A 54 -36.63 35.30 -17.66
N GLY A 55 -35.93 35.37 -18.79
CA GLY A 55 -35.93 36.56 -19.64
C GLY A 55 -34.98 37.69 -19.18
N ILE A 56 -34.12 37.43 -18.21
CA ILE A 56 -33.20 38.41 -17.69
C ILE A 56 -31.97 38.50 -18.61
N ARG A 57 -31.72 39.65 -19.18
CA ARG A 57 -30.60 39.96 -20.07
C ARG A 57 -29.57 40.84 -19.41
N GLU A 58 -28.32 40.79 -19.85
CA GLU A 58 -27.22 41.59 -19.35
C GLU A 58 -27.53 43.09 -19.37
N ALA A 59 -28.09 43.57 -20.50
CA ALA A 59 -28.42 44.98 -20.69
C ALA A 59 -29.45 45.50 -19.65
N ASP A 60 -30.45 44.63 -19.28
CA ASP A 60 -31.50 45.01 -18.32
C ASP A 60 -30.90 45.11 -16.90
N VAL A 61 -29.99 44.22 -16.55
CA VAL A 61 -29.31 44.21 -15.25
C VAL A 61 -28.30 45.35 -15.14
N SER A 62 -27.52 45.62 -16.22
CA SER A 62 -26.58 46.74 -16.25
C SER A 62 -27.29 48.09 -16.11
N ALA A 63 -28.34 48.33 -16.87
CA ALA A 63 -29.13 49.57 -16.78
C ALA A 63 -29.69 49.78 -15.36
N ARG A 64 -30.17 48.70 -14.71
CA ARG A 64 -30.68 48.78 -13.35
C ARG A 64 -29.61 48.96 -12.30
N ALA A 65 -28.43 48.36 -12.51
CA ALA A 65 -27.26 48.56 -11.64
C ALA A 65 -26.79 50.03 -11.70
N ASP A 66 -26.74 50.60 -12.89
CA ASP A 66 -26.40 52.02 -13.08
C ASP A 66 -27.38 52.99 -12.40
N GLU A 67 -28.70 52.65 -12.39
CA GLU A 67 -29.67 53.47 -11.69
C GLU A 67 -29.55 53.36 -10.15
N LEU A 68 -29.20 52.21 -9.62
CA LEU A 68 -29.19 51.98 -8.16
C LEU A 68 -27.85 52.35 -7.51
N VAL A 69 -26.73 52.17 -8.22
CA VAL A 69 -25.36 52.35 -7.67
C VAL A 69 -24.66 53.55 -8.34
N GLY A 70 -25.00 53.87 -9.59
CA GLY A 70 -24.34 54.91 -10.39
C GLY A 70 -23.03 54.49 -11.01
N HIS A 71 -22.43 55.36 -11.85
CA HIS A 71 -21.10 55.20 -12.40
C HIS A 71 -20.05 55.86 -11.49
N GLY A 72 -18.93 55.15 -11.23
CA GLY A 72 -17.82 55.67 -10.45
C GLY A 72 -16.79 56.43 -11.35
N ASP A 73 -16.08 57.40 -10.79
CA ASP A 73 -15.03 58.17 -11.48
C ASP A 73 -13.61 57.60 -11.29
N TYR A 74 -13.46 56.30 -11.03
CA TYR A 74 -12.15 55.73 -10.63
C TYR A 74 -11.28 55.35 -11.84
N HIS A 75 -10.09 56.00 -11.97
CA HIS A 75 -9.02 55.60 -12.89
C HIS A 75 -8.08 54.61 -12.19
N PHE A 76 -7.90 53.44 -12.77
CA PHE A 76 -7.31 52.23 -12.22
C PHE A 76 -5.96 52.30 -11.55
N THR A 77 -5.82 51.66 -10.34
CA THR A 77 -4.58 51.07 -9.79
C THR A 77 -4.89 49.74 -9.08
N ASP A 78 -4.26 48.77 -9.50
CA ASP A 78 -3.84 47.39 -9.15
C ASP A 78 -4.55 46.48 -8.13
N SER A 79 -5.56 46.77 -7.38
CA SER A 79 -6.25 45.77 -6.56
C SER A 79 -7.71 46.05 -6.33
N PHE A 80 -8.59 45.13 -6.84
CA PHE A 80 -10.02 45.15 -6.56
C PHE A 80 -10.31 44.39 -5.25
N GLY A 81 -10.94 45.08 -4.29
CA GLY A 81 -11.46 44.47 -3.06
C GLY A 81 -12.91 44.02 -3.23
N TYR A 82 -13.25 42.85 -2.73
CA TYR A 82 -14.66 42.46 -2.58
C TYR A 82 -15.30 43.20 -1.41
N THR A 83 -16.56 43.68 -1.60
CA THR A 83 -17.31 44.27 -0.49
C THR A 83 -17.54 43.25 0.63
N PRO A 84 -17.77 43.67 1.88
CA PRO A 84 -18.07 42.75 2.97
C PRO A 84 -19.25 41.81 2.67
N ARG A 85 -20.26 42.31 1.95
CA ARG A 85 -21.41 41.54 1.50
C ARG A 85 -21.05 40.52 0.43
N THR A 86 -20.24 40.89 -0.56
CA THR A 86 -19.77 39.97 -1.58
C THR A 86 -18.93 38.85 -0.97
N LYS A 87 -18.08 39.15 0.01
CA LYS A 87 -17.33 38.12 0.76
C LYS A 87 -18.28 37.15 1.47
N LYS A 88 -19.32 37.67 2.13
CA LYS A 88 -20.34 36.85 2.79
C LYS A 88 -21.12 35.98 1.79
N ILE A 89 -21.47 36.49 0.61
CA ILE A 89 -22.11 35.71 -0.47
C ILE A 89 -21.18 34.56 -0.91
N LEU A 90 -19.89 34.80 -1.09
CA LEU A 90 -18.96 33.77 -1.45
C LEU A 90 -18.82 32.70 -0.34
N GLU A 91 -18.83 33.07 0.93
CA GLU A 91 -18.87 32.12 2.05
C GLU A 91 -20.19 31.31 2.08
N LEU A 92 -21.33 31.99 1.85
CA LEU A 92 -22.63 31.33 1.75
C LEU A 92 -22.71 30.36 0.56
N SER A 93 -22.01 30.62 -0.54
CA SER A 93 -21.98 29.72 -1.69
C SER A 93 -21.38 28.34 -1.35
N LEU A 94 -20.43 28.29 -0.42
CA LEU A 94 -19.91 27.02 0.14
C LEU A 94 -20.96 26.28 0.96
N TYR A 95 -21.79 27.02 1.70
CA TYR A 95 -22.89 26.43 2.46
C TYR A 95 -23.95 25.85 1.51
N GLU A 96 -24.32 26.59 0.44
CA GLU A 96 -25.27 26.11 -0.57
C GLU A 96 -24.73 24.87 -1.31
N ALA A 97 -23.44 24.84 -1.67
CA ALA A 97 -22.84 23.66 -2.27
C ALA A 97 -22.91 22.43 -1.36
N LYS A 98 -22.62 22.59 -0.06
CA LYS A 98 -22.77 21.53 0.93
C LYS A 98 -24.21 21.08 1.13
N SER A 99 -25.18 22.02 1.15
CA SER A 99 -26.59 21.71 1.32
C SER A 99 -27.13 20.87 0.16
N LEU A 100 -26.61 21.11 -1.05
CA LEU A 100 -26.91 20.38 -2.28
C LEU A 100 -26.01 19.14 -2.47
N LYS A 101 -25.19 18.79 -1.47
CA LYS A 101 -24.24 17.65 -1.47
C LYS A 101 -23.21 17.70 -2.61
N ASN A 102 -22.81 18.88 -3.04
CA ASN A 102 -21.75 19.08 -4.03
C ASN A 102 -20.40 19.29 -3.34
N SER A 103 -19.32 18.74 -3.92
CA SER A 103 -17.94 18.89 -3.44
C SER A 103 -17.24 20.15 -3.95
N TYR A 104 -17.86 20.87 -4.89
CA TYR A 104 -17.36 22.07 -5.57
C TYR A 104 -18.41 23.16 -5.60
N ILE A 105 -17.98 24.40 -5.81
CA ILE A 105 -18.86 25.58 -5.88
C ILE A 105 -19.02 25.96 -7.35
N GLY A 106 -20.22 25.76 -7.90
CA GLY A 106 -20.59 26.17 -9.25
C GLY A 106 -21.27 27.55 -9.29
N THR A 107 -21.59 28.06 -10.50
CA THR A 107 -22.29 29.31 -10.70
C THR A 107 -23.66 29.34 -10.04
N GLU A 108 -24.37 28.20 -10.02
CA GLU A 108 -25.66 28.00 -9.35
C GLU A 108 -25.56 28.27 -7.84
N HIS A 109 -24.49 27.82 -7.19
CA HIS A 109 -24.33 28.02 -5.75
C HIS A 109 -24.07 29.49 -5.40
N ILE A 110 -23.37 30.22 -6.28
CA ILE A 110 -23.17 31.68 -6.11
C ILE A 110 -24.50 32.41 -6.25
N LEU A 111 -25.32 32.06 -7.24
CA LEU A 111 -26.61 32.70 -7.43
C LEU A 111 -27.59 32.38 -6.29
N LEU A 112 -27.60 31.14 -5.78
CA LEU A 112 -28.39 30.77 -4.60
C LEU A 112 -27.94 31.54 -3.36
N ALA A 113 -26.64 31.76 -3.18
CA ALA A 113 -26.11 32.56 -2.09
C ALA A 113 -26.50 34.05 -2.19
N ILE A 114 -26.57 34.61 -3.39
CA ILE A 114 -27.06 35.96 -3.64
C ILE A 114 -28.53 36.05 -3.17
N ILE A 115 -29.38 35.11 -3.59
CA ILE A 115 -30.79 35.10 -3.23
C ILE A 115 -30.97 34.97 -1.70
N ARG A 116 -30.13 34.23 -1.06
CA ARG A 116 -30.18 33.99 0.40
C ARG A 116 -29.78 35.21 1.23
N GLU A 117 -28.89 36.07 0.72
CA GLU A 117 -28.46 37.28 1.43
C GLU A 117 -29.49 38.35 1.50
N LYS A 118 -30.60 38.28 0.76
CA LYS A 118 -31.82 39.14 0.71
C LYS A 118 -31.61 40.66 0.63
N ASP A 119 -30.74 41.25 1.40
CA ASP A 119 -30.54 42.70 1.49
C ASP A 119 -29.40 43.25 0.59
N CYS A 120 -29.07 42.58 -0.53
CA CYS A 120 -28.02 43.02 -1.46
C CYS A 120 -28.60 43.65 -2.71
N VAL A 121 -27.74 44.47 -3.37
CA VAL A 121 -28.12 45.19 -4.60
C VAL A 121 -28.57 44.24 -5.70
N ALA A 122 -27.90 43.10 -5.86
CA ALA A 122 -28.24 42.08 -6.85
C ALA A 122 -29.67 41.57 -6.67
N VAL A 123 -30.14 41.34 -5.42
CA VAL A 123 -31.50 40.89 -5.15
C VAL A 123 -32.53 41.97 -5.50
N ARG A 124 -32.26 43.25 -5.18
CA ARG A 124 -33.11 44.38 -5.58
C ARG A 124 -33.24 44.50 -7.09
N ILE A 125 -32.14 44.35 -7.82
CA ILE A 125 -32.16 44.33 -9.28
C ILE A 125 -33.09 43.21 -9.79
N LEU A 126 -32.98 42.01 -9.25
CA LEU A 126 -33.80 40.88 -9.66
C LEU A 126 -35.29 41.06 -9.27
N GLU A 127 -35.59 41.67 -8.10
CA GLU A 127 -36.96 42.05 -7.68
C GLU A 127 -37.55 43.07 -8.62
N ASP A 128 -36.82 44.13 -8.96
CA ASP A 128 -37.24 45.17 -9.86
C ASP A 128 -37.50 44.67 -11.28
N LEU A 129 -36.79 43.64 -11.72
CA LEU A 129 -36.99 42.95 -12.99
C LEU A 129 -38.10 41.85 -12.91
N GLY A 130 -38.78 41.72 -11.76
CA GLY A 130 -39.92 40.84 -11.60
C GLY A 130 -39.60 39.37 -11.49
N VAL A 131 -38.41 38.99 -11.02
CA VAL A 131 -37.98 37.59 -10.87
C VAL A 131 -38.69 36.92 -9.70
N ASP A 132 -39.37 35.79 -9.96
CA ASP A 132 -39.89 34.93 -8.90
C ASP A 132 -38.75 34.07 -8.33
N PHE A 133 -38.32 34.43 -7.10
CA PHE A 133 -37.23 33.71 -6.43
C PHE A 133 -37.57 32.25 -6.07
N THR A 134 -38.85 31.92 -5.88
CA THR A 134 -39.26 30.55 -5.61
C THR A 134 -39.07 29.69 -6.85
N LEU A 135 -39.43 30.21 -8.02
CA LEU A 135 -39.22 29.55 -9.30
C LEU A 135 -37.73 29.47 -9.64
N LEU A 136 -36.98 30.56 -9.45
CA LEU A 136 -35.53 30.58 -9.68
C LEU A 136 -34.79 29.58 -8.75
N TYR A 137 -35.18 29.49 -7.47
CA TYR A 137 -34.63 28.50 -6.56
C TYR A 137 -34.93 27.07 -6.99
N GLN A 138 -36.17 26.79 -7.43
CA GLN A 138 -36.54 25.46 -7.95
C GLN A 138 -35.78 25.12 -9.21
N MET A 139 -35.53 26.05 -10.10
CA MET A 139 -34.75 25.86 -11.32
C MET A 139 -33.27 25.54 -10.97
N LEU A 140 -32.63 26.27 -10.05
CA LEU A 140 -31.24 26.06 -9.65
C LEU A 140 -31.06 24.82 -8.82
N ALA A 141 -31.94 24.53 -7.87
CA ALA A 141 -31.93 23.31 -7.09
C ALA A 141 -32.29 22.07 -7.93
N GLY A 142 -33.04 22.22 -8.99
CA GLY A 142 -33.39 21.16 -9.96
C GLY A 142 -32.29 20.87 -10.98
N THR A 143 -31.42 21.84 -11.31
CA THR A 143 -30.28 21.63 -12.22
C THR A 143 -29.12 20.81 -11.60
N THR A 144 -29.09 20.63 -10.27
CA THR A 144 -28.20 19.68 -9.58
C THR A 144 -28.70 18.24 -9.65
N ARG A 145 -29.91 17.98 -10.15
CA ARG A 145 -30.39 16.67 -10.57
C ARG A 145 -29.97 16.44 -12.03
N LYS A 146 -29.33 15.31 -12.32
CA LYS A 146 -28.95 14.80 -13.64
C LYS A 146 -29.91 15.21 -14.76
N PRO A 147 -29.43 15.50 -15.98
CA PRO A 147 -30.24 16.04 -17.08
C PRO A 147 -31.51 15.22 -17.30
N GLU A 148 -32.59 15.91 -17.64
CA GLU A 148 -33.93 15.33 -17.92
C GLU A 148 -33.95 14.18 -18.93
N SER A 149 -32.93 14.10 -19.81
CA SER A 149 -32.72 12.95 -20.68
C SER A 149 -32.52 11.63 -19.92
N ALA A 150 -31.98 11.68 -18.69
CA ALA A 150 -31.85 10.48 -17.84
C ALA A 150 -33.16 10.11 -17.13
N ARG A 151 -34.08 11.08 -16.92
CA ARG A 151 -35.39 10.81 -16.33
C ARG A 151 -36.39 10.28 -17.34
N ALA A 152 -36.42 10.84 -18.53
CA ALA A 152 -37.26 10.34 -19.62
C ALA A 152 -36.87 8.91 -20.04
N GLN A 153 -35.56 8.60 -20.06
CA GLN A 153 -35.06 7.23 -20.33
C GLN A 153 -35.24 6.26 -19.16
N ALA A 154 -35.26 6.76 -17.89
CA ALA A 154 -35.53 5.92 -16.73
C ALA A 154 -37.01 5.51 -16.61
N GLU A 155 -37.92 6.32 -17.15
CA GLU A 155 -39.34 6.00 -17.29
C GLU A 155 -39.59 5.08 -18.50
N GLU A 156 -38.80 5.17 -19.58
CA GLU A 156 -38.88 4.26 -20.72
C GLU A 156 -38.41 2.83 -20.38
N ASP A 157 -37.43 2.68 -19.47
CA ASP A 157 -36.90 1.36 -19.11
C ASP A 157 -37.69 0.60 -18.04
N GLY A 158 -38.66 1.23 -17.37
CA GLY A 158 -39.53 0.61 -16.34
C GLY A 158 -38.81 0.09 -15.10
N THR A 159 -37.60 0.60 -14.77
CA THR A 159 -36.77 0.12 -13.65
C THR A 159 -36.13 1.26 -12.84
N PRO A 160 -36.98 2.13 -12.20
CA PRO A 160 -36.45 3.32 -11.49
C PRO A 160 -35.56 2.98 -10.29
N VAL A 161 -35.84 1.91 -9.54
CA VAL A 161 -35.07 1.52 -8.35
C VAL A 161 -33.72 0.95 -8.78
N LEU A 162 -33.69 0.08 -9.77
CA LEU A 162 -32.46 -0.46 -10.33
C LEU A 162 -31.57 0.62 -10.94
N ASN A 163 -32.17 1.62 -11.60
CA ASN A 163 -31.39 2.75 -12.13
C ASN A 163 -30.85 3.69 -11.02
N LYS A 164 -31.49 3.72 -9.86
CA LYS A 164 -31.06 4.52 -8.71
C LYS A 164 -29.92 3.90 -7.92
N TYR A 165 -29.99 2.58 -7.71
CA TYR A 165 -29.04 1.83 -6.86
C TYR A 165 -28.18 0.85 -7.65
N GLY A 166 -28.29 0.83 -8.97
CA GLY A 166 -27.55 -0.03 -9.86
C GLY A 166 -26.72 0.74 -10.87
N ARG A 167 -25.74 0.04 -11.43
CA ARG A 167 -24.89 0.49 -12.53
C ARG A 167 -25.22 -0.33 -13.78
N ASP A 168 -25.68 0.31 -14.83
CA ASP A 168 -26.02 -0.34 -16.11
C ASP A 168 -24.75 -0.56 -16.95
N LEU A 169 -24.21 -1.78 -16.91
CA LEU A 169 -23.00 -2.15 -17.65
C LEU A 169 -23.23 -2.14 -19.17
N THR A 170 -24.44 -2.52 -19.65
CA THR A 170 -24.74 -2.52 -21.08
C THR A 170 -24.79 -1.11 -21.66
N ARG A 171 -25.29 -0.15 -20.90
CA ARG A 171 -25.28 1.27 -21.26
C ARG A 171 -23.87 1.84 -21.28
N GLN A 172 -23.06 1.50 -20.28
CA GLN A 172 -21.65 1.91 -20.23
C GLN A 172 -20.83 1.32 -21.37
N ALA A 173 -21.10 0.04 -21.72
CA ALA A 173 -20.50 -0.59 -22.88
C ALA A 173 -20.82 0.16 -24.19
N LYS A 174 -22.09 0.58 -24.38
CA LYS A 174 -22.49 1.39 -25.55
C LYS A 174 -21.81 2.75 -25.59
N ASN A 175 -21.54 3.35 -24.44
CA ASN A 175 -20.84 4.63 -24.32
C ASN A 175 -19.31 4.49 -24.45
N GLY A 176 -18.76 3.28 -24.50
CA GLY A 176 -17.30 3.06 -24.51
C GLY A 176 -16.59 3.33 -23.17
N GLU A 177 -17.34 3.31 -22.06
CA GLU A 177 -16.83 3.61 -20.72
C GLU A 177 -16.16 2.39 -20.04
N LEU A 178 -16.44 1.16 -20.54
CA LEU A 178 -15.90 -0.08 -19.97
C LEU A 178 -14.51 -0.41 -20.53
N ASP A 179 -13.70 -1.03 -19.70
CA ASP A 179 -12.38 -1.54 -20.11
C ASP A 179 -12.49 -2.70 -21.10
N PRO A 180 -11.55 -2.85 -22.04
CA PRO A 180 -11.54 -4.00 -22.93
C PRO A 180 -11.30 -5.29 -22.15
N VAL A 181 -12.08 -6.33 -22.43
CA VAL A 181 -11.95 -7.63 -21.78
C VAL A 181 -11.20 -8.59 -22.71
N ILE A 182 -10.09 -9.12 -22.24
CA ILE A 182 -9.16 -9.95 -23.01
C ILE A 182 -8.99 -11.31 -22.33
N GLY A 183 -8.89 -12.39 -23.13
CA GLY A 183 -8.54 -13.72 -22.62
C GLY A 183 -9.63 -14.45 -21.83
N ARG A 184 -10.90 -13.99 -21.85
CA ARG A 184 -12.01 -14.56 -21.07
C ARG A 184 -13.17 -15.09 -21.95
N GLU A 185 -12.89 -15.42 -23.19
CA GLU A 185 -13.89 -15.88 -24.16
C GLU A 185 -14.63 -17.13 -23.72
N ASN A 186 -13.94 -18.09 -23.14
CA ASN A 186 -14.48 -19.36 -22.68
C ASN A 186 -15.50 -19.19 -21.55
N GLU A 187 -15.13 -18.38 -20.55
CA GLU A 187 -16.00 -18.09 -19.41
C GLU A 187 -17.25 -17.31 -19.84
N ILE A 188 -17.08 -16.30 -20.69
CA ILE A 188 -18.21 -15.52 -21.25
C ILE A 188 -19.13 -16.45 -22.05
N GLN A 189 -18.58 -17.31 -22.91
CA GLN A 189 -19.38 -18.27 -23.69
C GLN A 189 -20.13 -19.25 -22.77
N ARG A 190 -19.47 -19.68 -21.67
CA ARG A 190 -20.09 -20.54 -20.65
C ARG A 190 -21.26 -19.85 -19.94
N ILE A 191 -21.12 -18.59 -19.59
CA ILE A 191 -22.19 -17.77 -19.01
C ILE A 191 -23.37 -17.69 -20.02
N ILE A 192 -23.10 -17.37 -21.27
CA ILE A 192 -24.12 -17.29 -22.32
C ILE A 192 -24.88 -18.62 -22.46
N GLN A 193 -24.18 -19.74 -22.43
CA GLN A 193 -24.81 -21.07 -22.46
C GLN A 193 -25.72 -21.32 -21.27
N ILE A 194 -25.29 -20.90 -20.06
CA ILE A 194 -26.08 -21.10 -18.83
C ILE A 194 -27.32 -20.21 -18.84
N LEU A 195 -27.17 -18.92 -19.20
CA LEU A 195 -28.28 -17.96 -19.31
C LEU A 195 -29.36 -18.40 -20.34
N SER A 196 -28.97 -19.16 -21.36
CA SER A 196 -29.84 -19.67 -22.38
C SER A 196 -30.60 -20.96 -22.01
N ARG A 197 -30.35 -21.51 -20.80
CA ARG A 197 -31.04 -22.73 -20.32
C ARG A 197 -32.45 -22.43 -19.84
N ARG A 198 -33.34 -23.43 -19.92
CA ARG A 198 -34.69 -23.36 -19.37
C ARG A 198 -34.71 -23.37 -17.83
N THR A 199 -33.79 -24.12 -17.20
CA THR A 199 -33.65 -24.28 -15.76
C THR A 199 -32.19 -24.17 -15.40
N LYS A 200 -31.87 -23.80 -14.15
CA LYS A 200 -30.51 -23.55 -13.68
C LYS A 200 -29.79 -22.52 -14.59
N ASN A 201 -30.49 -21.44 -14.89
CA ASN A 201 -30.08 -20.38 -15.80
C ASN A 201 -29.39 -19.19 -15.09
N ASN A 202 -28.98 -19.36 -13.83
CA ASN A 202 -28.26 -18.35 -13.06
C ASN A 202 -26.80 -18.81 -12.89
N PRO A 203 -25.83 -18.25 -13.63
CA PRO A 203 -24.42 -18.55 -13.44
C PRO A 203 -23.89 -17.90 -12.16
N VAL A 204 -22.96 -18.57 -11.49
CA VAL A 204 -22.17 -17.97 -10.42
C VAL A 204 -20.68 -18.15 -10.73
N LEU A 205 -19.95 -17.03 -10.80
CA LEU A 205 -18.52 -17.00 -11.02
C LEU A 205 -17.82 -17.31 -9.70
N ILE A 206 -17.00 -18.33 -9.70
CA ILE A 206 -16.25 -18.76 -8.51
C ILE A 206 -14.77 -18.67 -8.80
N GLY A 207 -14.05 -17.91 -8.02
CA GLY A 207 -12.60 -17.74 -8.16
C GLY A 207 -12.03 -16.84 -7.08
N ASP A 208 -10.72 -16.83 -6.98
CA ASP A 208 -9.99 -16.00 -6.02
C ASP A 208 -10.23 -14.50 -6.24
N PRO A 209 -10.01 -13.64 -5.23
CA PRO A 209 -10.12 -12.19 -5.42
C PRO A 209 -9.07 -11.70 -6.42
N GLY A 210 -9.45 -10.76 -7.30
CA GLY A 210 -8.52 -10.17 -8.27
C GLY A 210 -8.28 -10.97 -9.55
N VAL A 211 -8.93 -12.15 -9.75
CA VAL A 211 -8.79 -12.92 -11.01
C VAL A 211 -9.61 -12.39 -12.18
N GLY A 212 -10.36 -11.31 -12.00
CA GLY A 212 -11.11 -10.66 -13.07
C GLY A 212 -12.56 -11.15 -13.24
N LYS A 213 -13.24 -11.60 -12.17
CA LYS A 213 -14.65 -12.04 -12.21
C LYS A 213 -15.60 -10.95 -12.74
N SER A 214 -15.46 -9.73 -12.26
CA SER A 214 -16.30 -8.58 -12.67
C SER A 214 -16.03 -8.18 -14.13
N ALA A 215 -14.77 -8.26 -14.59
CA ALA A 215 -14.39 -8.01 -15.98
C ALA A 215 -15.10 -8.98 -16.97
N ILE A 216 -15.31 -10.23 -16.59
CA ILE A 216 -16.06 -11.20 -17.43
C ILE A 216 -17.48 -10.71 -17.68
N ILE A 217 -18.13 -10.10 -16.69
CA ILE A 217 -19.49 -9.57 -16.82
C ILE A 217 -19.50 -8.28 -17.65
N GLU A 218 -18.47 -7.47 -17.52
CA GLU A 218 -18.28 -6.31 -18.41
C GLU A 218 -18.08 -6.75 -19.86
N GLY A 219 -17.31 -7.82 -20.10
CA GLY A 219 -17.19 -8.43 -21.43
C GLY A 219 -18.49 -9.00 -21.98
N LEU A 220 -19.33 -9.61 -21.13
CA LEU A 220 -20.69 -10.01 -21.51
C LEU A 220 -21.52 -8.79 -21.93
N ALA A 221 -21.47 -7.71 -21.16
CA ALA A 221 -22.19 -6.47 -21.46
C ALA A 221 -21.70 -5.84 -22.80
N GLN A 222 -20.40 -5.87 -23.08
CA GLN A 222 -19.83 -5.43 -24.36
C GLN A 222 -20.30 -6.28 -25.55
N ARG A 223 -20.39 -7.61 -25.40
CA ARG A 223 -20.93 -8.50 -26.43
C ARG A 223 -22.42 -8.27 -26.66
N ILE A 224 -23.20 -7.96 -25.61
CA ILE A 224 -24.60 -7.58 -25.76
C ILE A 224 -24.71 -6.25 -26.54
N ALA A 225 -23.91 -5.26 -26.16
CA ALA A 225 -23.91 -3.94 -26.76
C ALA A 225 -23.49 -3.95 -28.25
N SER A 226 -22.50 -4.79 -28.60
CA SER A 226 -22.03 -4.97 -29.98
C SER A 226 -22.94 -5.88 -30.84
N GLY A 227 -23.93 -6.55 -30.21
CA GLY A 227 -24.83 -7.48 -30.92
C GLY A 227 -24.22 -8.86 -31.23
N ASN A 228 -22.99 -9.14 -30.78
CA ASN A 228 -22.30 -10.42 -31.01
C ASN A 228 -22.70 -11.48 -29.96
N ILE A 229 -24.00 -11.77 -29.89
CA ILE A 229 -24.62 -12.66 -28.90
C ILE A 229 -25.85 -13.34 -29.47
N PRO A 230 -26.26 -14.53 -28.99
CA PRO A 230 -27.50 -15.18 -29.43
C PRO A 230 -28.74 -14.30 -29.30
N GLU A 231 -29.72 -14.46 -30.17
CA GLU A 231 -30.95 -13.63 -30.24
C GLU A 231 -31.69 -13.53 -28.89
N LEU A 232 -31.68 -14.61 -28.09
CA LEU A 232 -32.28 -14.66 -26.76
C LEU A 232 -31.73 -13.60 -25.77
N LEU A 233 -30.51 -13.14 -25.99
CA LEU A 233 -29.81 -12.21 -25.10
C LEU A 233 -29.57 -10.83 -25.73
N LYS A 234 -29.93 -10.64 -27.02
CA LYS A 234 -29.63 -9.46 -27.84
C LYS A 234 -30.23 -8.16 -27.26
N ASN A 235 -31.38 -8.26 -26.61
CA ASN A 235 -32.08 -7.11 -26.02
C ASN A 235 -32.00 -7.06 -24.48
N LYS A 236 -31.10 -7.85 -23.89
CA LYS A 236 -30.93 -7.88 -22.43
C LYS A 236 -30.09 -6.72 -21.96
N ARG A 237 -30.38 -6.23 -20.78
CA ARG A 237 -29.56 -5.29 -19.98
C ARG A 237 -28.88 -6.04 -18.85
N VAL A 238 -27.61 -5.72 -18.59
CA VAL A 238 -26.88 -6.21 -17.42
C VAL A 238 -26.73 -5.05 -16.45
N VAL A 239 -27.31 -5.18 -15.26
CA VAL A 239 -27.28 -4.16 -14.22
C VAL A 239 -26.61 -4.75 -12.97
N THR A 240 -25.55 -4.09 -12.49
CA THR A 240 -24.90 -4.42 -11.22
C THR A 240 -25.65 -3.75 -10.08
N LEU A 241 -25.95 -4.48 -8.99
CA LEU A 241 -26.60 -3.93 -7.80
C LEU A 241 -25.57 -3.46 -6.78
N ASP A 242 -25.66 -2.23 -6.34
CA ASP A 242 -24.88 -1.68 -5.22
C ASP A 242 -25.63 -1.88 -3.89
N LEU A 243 -25.35 -2.97 -3.21
CA LEU A 243 -25.93 -3.29 -1.91
C LEU A 243 -25.53 -2.30 -0.82
N GLY A 244 -24.29 -1.79 -0.88
CA GLY A 244 -23.80 -0.78 0.05
C GLY A 244 -24.59 0.53 -0.08
N GLY A 245 -24.87 0.96 -1.30
CA GLY A 245 -25.69 2.13 -1.60
C GLY A 245 -27.16 1.95 -1.17
N MET A 246 -27.68 0.72 -1.24
CA MET A 246 -29.04 0.42 -0.76
C MET A 246 -29.16 0.45 0.76
N LEU A 247 -28.11 0.06 1.48
CA LEU A 247 -28.02 0.13 2.95
C LEU A 247 -27.79 1.56 3.45
N ALA A 248 -27.07 2.37 2.68
CA ALA A 248 -26.73 3.73 3.07
C ALA A 248 -28.00 4.59 3.28
N GLY A 249 -28.09 5.23 4.46
CA GLY A 249 -29.20 6.11 4.81
C GLY A 249 -30.46 5.41 5.29
N THR A 250 -30.50 4.09 5.45
CA THR A 250 -31.60 3.37 6.10
C THR A 250 -31.44 3.48 7.62
N LYS A 251 -32.51 3.98 8.31
CA LYS A 251 -32.55 4.03 9.77
C LYS A 251 -33.18 2.78 10.38
N TYR A 252 -33.98 2.06 9.62
CA TYR A 252 -34.70 0.87 10.06
C TYR A 252 -34.53 -0.28 9.08
N ARG A 253 -34.48 -1.49 9.60
CA ARG A 253 -34.33 -2.75 8.84
C ARG A 253 -35.37 -2.88 7.71
N GLY A 254 -36.65 -2.51 7.95
CA GLY A 254 -37.71 -2.60 6.97
C GLY A 254 -37.50 -1.76 5.71
N GLU A 255 -36.82 -0.61 5.80
CA GLU A 255 -36.53 0.24 4.63
C GLU A 255 -35.61 -0.43 3.62
N PHE A 256 -34.64 -1.19 4.08
CA PHE A 256 -33.75 -1.95 3.20
C PHE A 256 -34.46 -3.14 2.55
N GLU A 257 -35.26 -3.88 3.34
CA GLU A 257 -36.09 -4.98 2.82
C GLU A 257 -37.07 -4.49 1.75
N GLU A 258 -37.69 -3.34 1.95
CA GLU A 258 -38.58 -2.70 0.96
C GLU A 258 -37.82 -2.30 -0.33
N ARG A 259 -36.63 -1.73 -0.21
CA ARG A 259 -35.78 -1.38 -1.40
C ARG A 259 -35.38 -2.60 -2.21
N ILE A 260 -34.93 -3.68 -1.54
CA ILE A 260 -34.59 -4.94 -2.24
C ILE A 260 -35.84 -5.53 -2.87
N LYS A 261 -36.95 -5.57 -2.18
CA LYS A 261 -38.21 -6.09 -2.70
C LYS A 261 -38.66 -5.32 -3.94
N ALA A 262 -38.63 -3.99 -3.91
CA ALA A 262 -38.93 -3.16 -5.06
C ALA A 262 -38.01 -3.41 -6.26
N ALA A 263 -36.72 -3.60 -6.02
CA ALA A 263 -35.76 -3.96 -7.09
C ALA A 263 -36.05 -5.36 -7.69
N ILE A 264 -36.46 -6.32 -6.86
CA ILE A 264 -36.86 -7.65 -7.32
C ILE A 264 -38.14 -7.60 -8.12
N ASP A 265 -39.15 -6.84 -7.67
CA ASP A 265 -40.41 -6.66 -8.38
C ASP A 265 -40.16 -6.03 -9.76
N GLU A 266 -39.33 -5.00 -9.88
CA GLU A 266 -38.87 -4.43 -11.15
C GLU A 266 -38.20 -5.47 -12.08
N LEU A 267 -37.39 -6.39 -11.53
CA LEU A 267 -36.74 -7.46 -12.30
C LEU A 267 -37.72 -8.49 -12.82
N ILE A 268 -38.77 -8.80 -12.04
CA ILE A 268 -39.84 -9.74 -12.40
C ILE A 268 -40.70 -9.15 -13.52
N GLU A 269 -41.03 -7.87 -13.40
CA GLU A 269 -41.80 -7.14 -14.41
C GLU A 269 -41.03 -6.94 -15.71
N ASN A 270 -39.74 -6.57 -15.60
CA ASN A 270 -38.87 -6.34 -16.73
C ASN A 270 -37.94 -7.53 -17.00
N LYS A 271 -38.48 -8.53 -17.73
CA LYS A 271 -37.76 -9.77 -18.10
C LYS A 271 -36.52 -9.56 -18.96
N ASN A 272 -36.25 -8.34 -19.44
CA ASN A 272 -35.09 -8.02 -20.24
C ASN A 272 -33.86 -7.60 -19.42
N THR A 273 -33.96 -7.56 -18.09
CA THR A 273 -32.86 -7.21 -17.21
C THR A 273 -32.25 -8.45 -16.60
N ILE A 274 -30.90 -8.54 -16.63
CA ILE A 274 -30.06 -9.52 -15.92
C ILE A 274 -29.39 -8.78 -14.78
N LEU A 275 -29.60 -9.27 -13.57
CA LEU A 275 -28.98 -8.71 -12.37
C LEU A 275 -27.60 -9.32 -12.17
N PHE A 276 -26.57 -8.49 -12.02
CA PHE A 276 -25.25 -8.93 -11.56
C PHE A 276 -25.06 -8.55 -10.09
N ILE A 277 -24.66 -9.51 -9.27
CA ILE A 277 -24.40 -9.35 -7.85
C ILE A 277 -22.96 -9.76 -7.61
N ASP A 278 -22.10 -8.76 -7.37
CA ASP A 278 -20.76 -9.02 -6.89
C ASP A 278 -20.81 -9.37 -5.40
N GLU A 279 -19.92 -10.22 -4.93
CA GLU A 279 -19.94 -10.74 -3.57
C GLU A 279 -21.30 -11.34 -3.19
N LEU A 280 -21.81 -12.27 -3.99
CA LEU A 280 -23.13 -12.90 -3.79
C LEU A 280 -23.36 -13.42 -2.37
N HIS A 281 -22.29 -13.81 -1.67
CA HIS A 281 -22.33 -14.27 -0.29
C HIS A 281 -22.84 -13.21 0.70
N THR A 282 -22.68 -11.91 0.37
CA THR A 282 -23.17 -10.80 1.23
C THR A 282 -24.70 -10.78 1.35
N ILE A 283 -25.39 -11.25 0.33
CA ILE A 283 -26.87 -11.37 0.34
C ILE A 283 -27.31 -12.58 1.16
N VAL A 284 -26.53 -13.67 1.11
CA VAL A 284 -26.89 -14.97 1.71
C VAL A 284 -26.34 -15.11 3.12
N GLY A 285 -25.19 -14.51 3.42
CA GLY A 285 -24.49 -14.66 4.70
C GLY A 285 -24.79 -13.60 5.75
N ALA A 286 -25.52 -12.59 5.41
CA ALA A 286 -25.87 -11.49 6.30
C ALA A 286 -26.76 -11.91 7.51
N GLY A 287 -27.16 -13.19 7.61
CA GLY A 287 -28.06 -13.77 8.62
C GLY A 287 -27.40 -14.48 9.82
N ALA A 288 -26.07 -14.56 9.89
CA ALA A 288 -25.39 -15.40 10.92
C ALA A 288 -25.17 -14.70 12.28
N SER A 289 -25.34 -13.41 12.39
CA SER A 289 -25.37 -12.67 13.66
C SER A 289 -26.80 -12.22 13.99
N GLU A 290 -27.22 -12.34 15.25
CA GLU A 290 -28.52 -11.88 15.72
C GLU A 290 -28.77 -10.44 15.27
N GLY A 291 -29.66 -10.24 14.27
CA GLY A 291 -30.01 -8.93 13.72
C GLY A 291 -29.59 -8.66 12.28
N SER A 292 -28.90 -9.55 11.58
CA SER A 292 -28.50 -9.34 10.19
C SER A 292 -29.63 -9.68 9.19
N ILE A 293 -29.61 -8.97 8.06
CA ILE A 293 -30.66 -8.97 7.04
C ILE A 293 -30.48 -10.18 6.13
N ASP A 294 -31.44 -11.07 6.06
CA ASP A 294 -31.43 -12.21 5.13
C ASP A 294 -32.20 -11.83 3.84
N ALA A 295 -31.53 -11.06 2.97
CA ALA A 295 -32.08 -10.69 1.66
C ALA A 295 -32.30 -11.93 0.76
N SER A 296 -31.65 -13.07 1.06
CA SER A 296 -31.82 -14.30 0.30
C SER A 296 -33.27 -14.84 0.40
N ASN A 297 -33.93 -14.69 1.55
CA ASN A 297 -35.29 -15.13 1.72
C ASN A 297 -36.30 -14.39 0.83
N ILE A 298 -35.99 -13.13 0.47
CA ILE A 298 -36.80 -12.31 -0.45
C ILE A 298 -36.56 -12.77 -1.90
N MET A 299 -35.32 -13.12 -2.28
CA MET A 299 -34.95 -13.57 -3.62
C MET A 299 -35.30 -15.02 -3.93
N LYS A 300 -35.24 -15.93 -2.95
CA LYS A 300 -35.47 -17.38 -3.14
C LYS A 300 -36.78 -17.72 -3.87
N PRO A 301 -37.96 -17.12 -3.58
CA PRO A 301 -39.18 -17.43 -4.31
C PRO A 301 -39.10 -17.10 -5.79
N ALA A 302 -38.58 -15.92 -6.17
CA ALA A 302 -38.45 -15.48 -7.57
C ALA A 302 -37.41 -16.32 -8.33
N LEU A 303 -36.28 -16.65 -7.72
CA LEU A 303 -35.29 -17.57 -8.28
C LEU A 303 -35.86 -18.98 -8.45
N ALA A 304 -36.69 -19.46 -7.48
CA ALA A 304 -37.29 -20.78 -7.54
C ALA A 304 -38.30 -20.88 -8.70
N ARG A 305 -39.04 -19.83 -9.00
CA ARG A 305 -40.00 -19.80 -10.11
C ARG A 305 -39.33 -19.48 -11.46
N GLY A 306 -38.03 -19.07 -11.47
CA GLY A 306 -37.34 -18.68 -12.69
C GLY A 306 -37.83 -17.37 -13.29
N GLU A 307 -38.38 -16.50 -12.45
CA GLU A 307 -38.98 -15.21 -12.85
C GLU A 307 -37.90 -14.12 -13.04
N MET A 308 -36.68 -14.34 -12.52
CA MET A 308 -35.55 -13.43 -12.63
C MET A 308 -34.27 -14.18 -13.07
N GLN A 309 -33.39 -13.47 -13.77
CA GLN A 309 -32.05 -13.95 -14.14
C GLN A 309 -31.01 -13.21 -13.34
N VAL A 310 -30.15 -13.96 -12.67
CA VAL A 310 -29.08 -13.41 -11.80
C VAL A 310 -27.75 -14.04 -12.17
N ILE A 311 -26.71 -13.21 -12.24
CA ILE A 311 -25.32 -13.64 -12.30
C ILE A 311 -24.68 -13.29 -10.94
N GLY A 312 -24.10 -14.25 -10.26
CA GLY A 312 -23.35 -14.01 -9.02
C GLY A 312 -21.86 -14.08 -9.23
N ALA A 313 -21.08 -13.41 -8.39
CA ALA A 313 -19.65 -13.62 -8.25
C ALA A 313 -19.29 -13.81 -6.77
N THR A 314 -18.39 -14.75 -6.47
CA THR A 314 -17.97 -15.03 -5.09
C THR A 314 -16.64 -15.81 -5.10
N THR A 315 -16.04 -16.01 -3.93
CA THR A 315 -14.89 -16.90 -3.77
C THR A 315 -15.33 -18.36 -3.57
N LEU A 316 -14.40 -19.31 -3.72
CA LEU A 316 -14.71 -20.73 -3.55
C LEU A 316 -15.14 -21.06 -2.11
N ASP A 317 -14.46 -20.48 -1.12
CA ASP A 317 -14.74 -20.70 0.30
C ASP A 317 -16.11 -20.16 0.70
N GLU A 318 -16.46 -18.95 0.20
CA GLU A 318 -17.75 -18.32 0.44
C GLU A 318 -18.88 -19.07 -0.28
N TYR A 319 -18.63 -19.56 -1.50
CA TYR A 319 -19.58 -20.40 -2.23
C TYR A 319 -19.93 -21.65 -1.44
N ARG A 320 -18.92 -22.40 -0.95
CA ARG A 320 -19.10 -23.60 -0.12
C ARG A 320 -19.79 -23.30 1.19
N ARG A 321 -19.46 -22.17 1.81
CA ARG A 321 -19.98 -21.80 3.12
C ARG A 321 -21.44 -21.34 3.09
N TYR A 322 -21.84 -20.60 2.07
CA TYR A 322 -23.11 -19.87 2.04
C TYR A 322 -24.07 -20.38 0.95
N ILE A 323 -23.61 -20.77 -0.23
CA ILE A 323 -24.47 -21.16 -1.35
C ILE A 323 -24.67 -22.66 -1.40
N GLU A 324 -23.63 -23.46 -1.31
CA GLU A 324 -23.68 -24.92 -1.41
C GLU A 324 -24.43 -25.55 -0.23
N LYS A 325 -24.41 -24.94 0.94
CA LYS A 325 -25.18 -25.40 2.12
C LYS A 325 -26.69 -25.13 2.02
N ASP A 326 -27.10 -24.22 1.17
CA ASP A 326 -28.50 -23.87 0.94
C ASP A 326 -29.04 -24.62 -0.29
N ALA A 327 -29.74 -25.73 -0.06
CA ALA A 327 -30.28 -26.59 -1.12
C ALA A 327 -31.21 -25.87 -2.12
N ALA A 328 -31.82 -24.74 -1.74
CA ALA A 328 -32.66 -23.95 -2.62
C ALA A 328 -31.84 -23.13 -3.62
N LEU A 329 -30.71 -22.56 -3.16
CA LEU A 329 -29.79 -21.78 -3.99
C LEU A 329 -28.92 -22.69 -4.85
N GLU A 330 -28.35 -23.77 -4.29
CA GLU A 330 -27.51 -24.73 -5.00
C GLU A 330 -28.19 -25.28 -6.25
N ARG A 331 -29.50 -25.58 -6.15
CA ARG A 331 -30.28 -26.10 -7.31
C ARG A 331 -30.55 -25.05 -8.37
N ARG A 332 -30.31 -23.75 -8.13
CA ARG A 332 -30.63 -22.64 -9.04
C ARG A 332 -29.39 -22.00 -9.65
N PHE A 333 -28.31 -21.98 -8.91
CA PHE A 333 -27.05 -21.46 -9.41
C PHE A 333 -26.19 -22.54 -10.09
N GLN A 334 -25.55 -22.18 -11.18
CA GLN A 334 -24.62 -23.05 -11.89
C GLN A 334 -23.20 -22.47 -11.76
N PRO A 335 -22.27 -23.17 -11.12
CA PRO A 335 -20.91 -22.67 -10.94
C PRO A 335 -20.15 -22.59 -12.26
N VAL A 336 -19.37 -21.52 -12.41
CA VAL A 336 -18.38 -21.26 -13.46
C VAL A 336 -17.09 -20.91 -12.76
N THR A 337 -16.11 -21.79 -12.83
CA THR A 337 -14.80 -21.55 -12.20
C THR A 337 -14.00 -20.56 -13.02
N VAL A 338 -13.48 -19.54 -12.38
CA VAL A 338 -12.60 -18.53 -12.96
C VAL A 338 -11.22 -18.68 -12.33
N GLY A 339 -10.28 -19.19 -13.09
CA GLY A 339 -8.89 -19.35 -12.67
C GLY A 339 -8.07 -18.09 -12.82
N GLU A 340 -6.91 -18.08 -12.18
CA GLU A 340 -5.87 -17.08 -12.44
C GLU A 340 -5.41 -17.18 -13.90
N PRO A 341 -5.28 -16.09 -14.64
CA PRO A 341 -4.76 -16.12 -16.01
C PRO A 341 -3.29 -16.55 -16.02
N THR A 342 -2.85 -17.12 -17.14
CA THR A 342 -1.43 -17.38 -17.39
C THR A 342 -0.66 -16.05 -17.48
N LYS A 343 0.67 -16.10 -17.36
CA LYS A 343 1.52 -14.90 -17.50
C LYS A 343 1.35 -14.23 -18.86
N GLU A 344 1.23 -15.04 -19.90
CA GLU A 344 1.05 -14.58 -21.26
C GLU A 344 -0.29 -13.86 -21.42
N GLU A 345 -1.39 -14.44 -20.90
CA GLU A 345 -2.70 -13.81 -20.90
C GLU A 345 -2.73 -12.54 -20.06
N ALA A 346 -2.05 -12.52 -18.90
CA ALA A 346 -1.93 -11.34 -18.07
C ALA A 346 -1.19 -10.20 -18.77
N VAL A 347 -0.13 -10.51 -19.53
CA VAL A 347 0.59 -9.53 -20.35
C VAL A 347 -0.34 -8.94 -21.42
N GLU A 348 -1.14 -9.77 -22.11
CA GLU A 348 -2.11 -9.30 -23.10
C GLU A 348 -3.18 -8.41 -22.47
N ILE A 349 -3.67 -8.75 -21.27
CA ILE A 349 -4.63 -7.92 -20.52
C ILE A 349 -4.03 -6.54 -20.23
N LEU A 350 -2.80 -6.48 -19.72
CA LEU A 350 -2.15 -5.22 -19.41
C LEU A 350 -1.88 -4.39 -20.68
N PHE A 351 -1.53 -5.01 -21.80
CA PHE A 351 -1.42 -4.31 -23.09
C PHE A 351 -2.75 -3.68 -23.51
N GLY A 352 -3.86 -4.38 -23.33
CA GLY A 352 -5.17 -3.83 -23.64
C GLY A 352 -5.63 -2.69 -22.73
N LEU A 353 -5.13 -2.64 -21.50
CA LEU A 353 -5.44 -1.58 -20.53
C LEU A 353 -4.49 -0.37 -20.64
N ARG A 354 -3.31 -0.54 -21.25
CA ARG A 354 -2.23 0.45 -21.31
C ARG A 354 -2.69 1.85 -21.69
N ASP A 355 -3.39 1.97 -22.80
CA ASP A 355 -3.76 3.29 -23.35
C ASP A 355 -4.62 4.11 -22.39
N ARG A 356 -5.47 3.45 -21.59
CA ARG A 356 -6.30 4.11 -20.58
C ARG A 356 -5.48 4.59 -19.38
N TYR A 357 -4.53 3.76 -18.91
CA TYR A 357 -3.64 4.15 -17.82
C TYR A 357 -2.67 5.26 -18.26
N GLU A 358 -2.15 5.20 -19.50
CA GLU A 358 -1.36 6.27 -20.09
C GLU A 358 -2.12 7.60 -20.17
N ALA A 359 -3.38 7.55 -20.61
CA ALA A 359 -4.25 8.73 -20.68
C ALA A 359 -4.55 9.30 -19.28
N HIS A 360 -4.80 8.43 -18.29
CA HIS A 360 -5.11 8.85 -16.92
C HIS A 360 -3.90 9.49 -16.24
N HIS A 361 -2.74 8.86 -16.30
CA HIS A 361 -1.51 9.31 -15.64
C HIS A 361 -0.71 10.31 -16.48
N LYS A 362 -1.05 10.50 -17.77
CA LYS A 362 -0.26 11.29 -18.72
C LYS A 362 1.20 10.85 -18.78
N ALA A 363 1.42 9.54 -18.73
CA ALA A 363 2.72 8.87 -18.74
C ALA A 363 2.72 7.80 -19.83
N THR A 364 3.86 7.51 -20.44
CA THR A 364 4.03 6.43 -21.41
C THR A 364 4.52 5.18 -20.70
N ILE A 365 3.90 4.03 -20.93
CA ILE A 365 4.25 2.75 -20.32
C ILE A 365 4.95 1.88 -21.36
N THR A 366 6.20 1.50 -21.12
CA THR A 366 6.97 0.68 -22.08
C THR A 366 6.52 -0.77 -22.05
N ASP A 367 6.76 -1.49 -23.15
CA ASP A 367 6.46 -2.92 -23.26
C ASP A 367 7.21 -3.75 -22.22
N GLU A 368 8.46 -3.36 -21.93
CA GLU A 368 9.29 -3.98 -20.90
C GLU A 368 8.69 -3.78 -19.50
N ALA A 369 8.12 -2.60 -19.21
CA ALA A 369 7.45 -2.33 -17.94
C ALA A 369 6.22 -3.24 -17.74
N ILE A 370 5.43 -3.47 -18.77
CA ILE A 370 4.26 -4.37 -18.73
C ILE A 370 4.70 -5.81 -18.44
N ARG A 371 5.70 -6.30 -19.15
CA ARG A 371 6.24 -7.65 -18.92
C ARG A 371 6.83 -7.78 -17.53
N ALA A 372 7.58 -6.76 -17.06
CA ALA A 372 8.13 -6.72 -15.73
C ALA A 372 7.03 -6.68 -14.64
N ALA A 373 5.93 -5.94 -14.85
CA ALA A 373 4.83 -5.91 -13.90
C ALA A 373 4.22 -7.30 -13.68
N VAL A 374 4.03 -8.09 -14.73
CA VAL A 374 3.52 -9.45 -14.62
C VAL A 374 4.56 -10.39 -14.00
N GLU A 375 5.81 -10.37 -14.46
CA GLU A 375 6.85 -11.28 -14.01
C GLU A 375 7.24 -11.05 -12.55
N LEU A 376 7.43 -9.78 -12.17
CA LEU A 376 7.81 -9.41 -10.82
C LEU A 376 6.65 -9.60 -9.83
N SER A 377 5.40 -9.29 -10.22
CA SER A 377 4.26 -9.55 -9.36
C SER A 377 4.04 -11.04 -9.11
N ASP A 378 4.18 -11.88 -10.14
CA ASP A 378 4.04 -13.33 -9.98
C ASP A 378 5.13 -13.92 -9.07
N ARG A 379 6.36 -13.39 -9.18
CA ARG A 379 7.50 -13.88 -8.42
C ARG A 379 7.56 -13.39 -6.98
N TYR A 380 7.13 -12.15 -6.72
CA TYR A 380 7.38 -11.48 -5.45
C TYR A 380 6.11 -11.13 -4.65
N ILE A 381 4.93 -11.16 -5.27
CA ILE A 381 3.65 -10.89 -4.62
C ILE A 381 2.82 -12.18 -4.61
N SER A 382 2.90 -12.92 -3.51
CA SER A 382 2.26 -14.24 -3.38
C SER A 382 0.88 -14.20 -2.71
N ASP A 383 0.47 -13.09 -2.13
CA ASP A 383 -0.80 -12.93 -1.41
C ASP A 383 -1.94 -12.41 -2.28
N ARG A 384 -1.66 -12.10 -3.55
CA ARG A 384 -2.62 -11.63 -4.56
C ARG A 384 -2.49 -12.41 -5.86
N PHE A 385 -3.50 -12.32 -6.70
CA PHE A 385 -3.60 -13.06 -7.95
C PHE A 385 -3.47 -12.15 -9.19
N LEU A 386 -3.01 -12.72 -10.30
CA LEU A 386 -3.04 -12.07 -11.61
C LEU A 386 -4.50 -11.97 -12.10
N PRO A 387 -4.87 -10.94 -12.88
CA PRO A 387 -4.03 -9.83 -13.33
C PRO A 387 -3.94 -8.66 -12.36
N ASP A 388 -4.75 -8.63 -11.29
CA ASP A 388 -4.95 -7.52 -10.37
C ASP A 388 -3.63 -7.00 -9.79
N LYS A 389 -2.78 -7.90 -9.24
CA LYS A 389 -1.47 -7.52 -8.69
C LYS A 389 -0.53 -6.85 -9.70
N ALA A 390 -0.61 -7.22 -10.98
CA ALA A 390 0.22 -6.63 -12.03
C ALA A 390 -0.35 -5.27 -12.50
N ILE A 391 -1.67 -5.14 -12.54
CA ILE A 391 -2.37 -3.89 -12.82
C ILE A 391 -2.05 -2.86 -11.74
N ASP A 392 -2.16 -3.24 -10.46
CA ASP A 392 -1.82 -2.37 -9.32
C ASP A 392 -0.38 -1.86 -9.38
N LEU A 393 0.59 -2.73 -9.73
CA LEU A 393 1.98 -2.32 -9.92
C LEU A 393 2.15 -1.30 -11.04
N MET A 394 1.48 -1.53 -12.16
CA MET A 394 1.52 -0.63 -13.32
C MET A 394 0.91 0.74 -12.96
N ASP A 395 -0.22 0.74 -12.27
CA ASP A 395 -0.94 1.95 -11.83
C ASP A 395 -0.11 2.76 -10.84
N GLU A 396 0.43 2.11 -9.81
CA GLU A 396 1.27 2.80 -8.81
C GLU A 396 2.58 3.31 -9.41
N ALA A 397 3.23 2.55 -10.29
CA ALA A 397 4.44 3.00 -10.97
C ALA A 397 4.18 4.24 -11.85
N ALA A 398 3.08 4.25 -12.59
CA ALA A 398 2.67 5.39 -13.41
C ALA A 398 2.36 6.62 -12.53
N SER A 399 1.65 6.43 -11.43
CA SER A 399 1.37 7.47 -10.44
C SER A 399 2.66 8.04 -9.84
N ARG A 400 3.60 7.17 -9.44
CA ARG A 400 4.88 7.56 -8.84
C ARG A 400 5.76 8.35 -9.79
N VAL A 401 5.90 7.89 -11.04
CA VAL A 401 6.65 8.59 -12.09
C VAL A 401 6.05 9.98 -12.34
N ARG A 402 4.73 10.09 -12.38
CA ARG A 402 4.04 11.37 -12.51
C ARG A 402 4.30 12.28 -11.30
N LEU A 403 4.16 11.78 -10.07
CA LEU A 403 4.42 12.57 -8.87
C LEU A 403 5.87 13.05 -8.80
N ALA A 404 6.84 12.21 -9.17
CA ALA A 404 8.25 12.60 -9.22
C ALA A 404 8.50 13.76 -10.19
N ALA A 405 7.75 13.83 -11.30
CA ALA A 405 7.82 14.94 -12.24
C ALA A 405 7.21 16.26 -11.69
N PHE A 406 6.37 16.17 -10.64
CA PHE A 406 5.73 17.33 -9.98
C PHE A 406 6.47 17.84 -8.74
N VAL A 407 7.47 17.13 -8.24
CA VAL A 407 8.25 17.56 -7.07
C VAL A 407 9.11 18.76 -7.46
N ALA A 408 8.86 19.90 -6.80
CA ALA A 408 9.67 21.09 -6.98
C ALA A 408 11.12 20.85 -6.53
N PRO A 409 12.14 21.43 -7.21
CA PRO A 409 13.54 21.29 -6.81
C PRO A 409 13.77 21.66 -5.34
N ALA A 410 14.61 20.90 -4.64
CA ALA A 410 14.90 21.10 -3.21
C ALA A 410 15.31 22.53 -2.86
N GLY A 411 16.00 23.23 -3.77
CA GLY A 411 16.40 24.64 -3.59
C GLY A 411 15.25 25.66 -3.54
N MET A 412 14.00 25.30 -3.95
CA MET A 412 12.87 26.23 -3.80
C MET A 412 12.40 26.35 -2.36
N LYS A 413 12.41 25.27 -1.58
CA LYS A 413 12.07 25.30 -0.16
C LYS A 413 13.05 26.13 0.67
N GLU A 414 14.33 26.12 0.29
CA GLU A 414 15.35 26.93 0.94
C GLU A 414 15.16 28.42 0.65
N LEU A 415 14.78 28.79 -0.58
CA LEU A 415 14.47 30.16 -0.95
C LEU A 415 13.18 30.66 -0.26
N ASP A 416 12.14 29.80 -0.14
CA ASP A 416 10.94 30.12 0.63
C ASP A 416 11.26 30.37 2.11
N GLY A 417 12.14 29.56 2.70
CA GLY A 417 12.62 29.78 4.08
C GLY A 417 13.36 31.10 4.26
N LYS A 418 14.29 31.43 3.34
CA LYS A 418 15.02 32.71 3.36
C LYS A 418 14.09 33.90 3.18
N LEU A 419 13.09 33.77 2.30
CA LEU A 419 12.10 34.82 2.08
C LEU A 419 11.28 35.10 3.35
N ALA A 420 10.87 34.02 4.06
CA ALA A 420 10.13 34.16 5.31
C ALA A 420 10.98 34.84 6.42
N GLU A 421 12.27 34.52 6.51
CA GLU A 421 13.20 35.17 7.45
C GLU A 421 13.39 36.66 7.12
N LEU A 422 13.61 37.00 5.84
CA LEU A 422 13.76 38.41 5.41
C LEU A 422 12.50 39.23 5.63
N LEU A 423 11.31 38.66 5.44
CA LEU A 423 10.05 39.35 5.74
C LEU A 423 9.92 39.65 7.23
N LYS A 424 10.34 38.76 8.10
CA LYS A 424 10.34 38.96 9.55
C LYS A 424 11.36 40.05 9.96
N GLU A 425 12.58 39.99 9.44
CA GLU A 425 13.58 41.02 9.69
C GLU A 425 13.13 42.41 9.17
N LYS A 426 12.43 42.45 8.03
CA LYS A 426 11.86 43.67 7.48
C LYS A 426 10.81 44.29 8.42
N GLU A 427 9.90 43.46 8.98
CA GLU A 427 8.92 43.92 9.97
C GLU A 427 9.60 44.48 11.24
N GLU A 428 10.63 43.81 11.73
CA GLU A 428 11.41 44.26 12.88
C GLU A 428 12.14 45.55 12.59
N ALA A 429 12.75 45.71 11.40
CA ALA A 429 13.43 46.95 10.99
C ALA A 429 12.45 48.13 10.86
N VAL A 430 11.25 47.92 10.33
CA VAL A 430 10.19 48.95 10.23
C VAL A 430 9.70 49.34 11.61
N ASN A 431 9.47 48.39 12.51
CA ASN A 431 9.02 48.64 13.89
C ASN A 431 10.07 49.44 14.68
N ASN A 432 11.35 49.21 14.41
CA ASN A 432 12.47 49.92 15.03
C ASN A 432 12.83 51.27 14.31
N GLN A 433 12.01 51.73 13.34
CA GLN A 433 12.20 52.94 12.52
C GLN A 433 13.55 52.99 11.76
N ASN A 434 14.16 51.86 11.50
CA ASN A 434 15.40 51.77 10.73
C ASN A 434 15.10 51.59 9.24
N PHE A 435 14.76 52.72 8.58
CA PHE A 435 14.31 52.71 7.19
C PHE A 435 15.43 52.37 6.20
N GLU A 436 16.71 52.64 6.51
CA GLU A 436 17.84 52.22 5.67
C GLU A 436 17.97 50.72 5.61
N ARG A 437 17.87 50.03 6.77
CA ARG A 437 17.91 48.59 6.82
C ARG A 437 16.68 47.94 6.14
N ALA A 438 15.48 48.51 6.34
CA ALA A 438 14.25 48.07 5.70
C ALA A 438 14.31 48.19 4.17
N ALA A 439 14.98 49.24 3.63
CA ALA A 439 15.20 49.41 2.20
C ALA A 439 16.19 48.38 1.64
N ALA A 440 17.29 48.06 2.34
CA ALA A 440 18.23 47.03 1.93
C ALA A 440 17.58 45.66 1.90
N ILE A 441 16.81 45.30 2.92
CA ILE A 441 16.07 44.01 3.01
C ILE A 441 15.03 43.92 1.87
N ARG A 442 14.37 44.99 1.48
CA ARG A 442 13.44 45.02 0.36
C ARG A 442 14.13 44.72 -0.99
N ASP A 443 15.36 45.20 -1.16
CA ASP A 443 16.11 44.90 -2.37
C ASP A 443 16.58 43.44 -2.41
N GLU A 444 16.97 42.87 -1.25
CA GLU A 444 17.25 41.43 -1.08
C GLU A 444 16.00 40.57 -1.31
N GLU A 445 14.85 40.96 -0.76
CA GLU A 445 13.55 40.29 -0.97
C GLU A 445 13.21 40.25 -2.47
N ARG A 446 13.43 41.36 -3.18
CA ARG A 446 13.16 41.44 -4.62
C ARG A 446 14.07 40.50 -5.41
N ALA A 447 15.36 40.46 -5.08
CA ALA A 447 16.32 39.57 -5.73
C ALA A 447 15.95 38.09 -5.56
N ILE A 448 15.54 37.70 -4.34
CA ILE A 448 15.09 36.31 -4.07
C ILE A 448 13.80 36.00 -4.80
N ARG A 449 12.83 36.89 -4.87
CA ARG A 449 11.58 36.68 -5.63
C ARG A 449 11.83 36.56 -7.14
N ASP A 450 12.74 37.36 -7.69
CA ASP A 450 13.15 37.29 -9.10
C ASP A 450 13.86 35.95 -9.38
N GLU A 451 14.72 35.50 -8.46
CA GLU A 451 15.36 34.15 -8.54
C GLU A 451 14.35 33.03 -8.47
N MET A 452 13.40 33.08 -7.53
CA MET A 452 12.31 32.09 -7.41
C MET A 452 11.47 32.04 -8.68
N THR A 453 11.12 33.22 -9.23
CA THR A 453 10.32 33.32 -10.47
C THR A 453 11.08 32.72 -11.65
N SER A 454 12.36 33.05 -11.78
CA SER A 454 13.25 32.52 -12.80
C SER A 454 13.39 30.98 -12.69
N ARG A 455 13.66 30.49 -11.50
CA ARG A 455 13.77 29.02 -11.24
C ARG A 455 12.44 28.28 -11.47
N LYS A 456 11.33 28.90 -11.09
CA LYS A 456 10.00 28.34 -11.36
C LYS A 456 9.71 28.26 -12.85
N ALA A 457 10.02 29.32 -13.61
CA ALA A 457 9.84 29.35 -15.06
C ALA A 457 10.78 28.39 -15.81
N SER A 458 12.00 28.15 -15.32
CA SER A 458 12.90 27.15 -15.88
C SER A 458 12.41 25.74 -15.58
N TRP A 459 11.95 25.49 -14.36
CA TRP A 459 11.37 24.20 -13.95
C TRP A 459 10.08 23.88 -14.71
N GLU A 460 9.19 24.86 -14.93
CA GLU A 460 7.97 24.67 -15.71
C GLU A 460 8.31 24.32 -17.17
N ARG A 461 9.30 24.96 -17.79
CA ARG A 461 9.78 24.62 -19.14
C ARG A 461 10.41 23.23 -19.23
N GLU A 462 11.23 22.86 -18.23
CA GLU A 462 11.81 21.53 -18.14
C GLU A 462 10.74 20.46 -17.94
N ARG A 463 9.70 20.76 -17.15
CA ARG A 463 8.56 19.89 -16.90
C ARG A 463 7.74 19.60 -18.16
N GLU A 464 7.48 20.63 -18.99
CA GLU A 464 6.75 20.46 -20.25
C GLU A 464 7.54 19.62 -21.27
N GLY A 465 8.87 19.58 -21.16
CA GLY A 465 9.74 18.75 -22.00
C GLY A 465 10.00 17.33 -21.48
N ARG A 466 9.74 17.02 -20.20
CA ARG A 466 9.97 15.69 -19.61
C ARG A 466 8.82 14.75 -19.95
N LYS A 467 9.10 13.75 -20.78
CA LYS A 467 8.19 12.61 -20.96
C LYS A 467 8.23 11.74 -19.70
N CYS A 468 7.10 11.63 -19.01
CA CYS A 468 6.94 10.65 -17.95
C CYS A 468 6.91 9.25 -18.58
N VAL A 469 7.96 8.47 -18.42
CA VAL A 469 8.06 7.12 -18.98
C VAL A 469 8.20 6.11 -17.85
N VAL A 470 7.26 5.18 -17.79
CA VAL A 470 7.30 4.04 -16.88
C VAL A 470 8.16 2.94 -17.49
N THR A 471 9.23 2.58 -16.81
CA THR A 471 10.19 1.56 -17.25
C THR A 471 10.16 0.33 -16.34
N GLU A 472 10.88 -0.73 -16.70
CA GLU A 472 11.11 -1.91 -15.84
C GLU A 472 11.62 -1.50 -14.44
N ASN A 473 12.53 -0.54 -14.39
CA ASN A 473 13.06 -0.04 -13.10
C ASN A 473 11.98 0.65 -12.24
N SER A 474 11.06 1.38 -12.86
CA SER A 474 9.94 2.01 -12.14
C SER A 474 9.04 0.97 -11.48
N ILE A 475 8.77 -0.14 -12.16
CA ILE A 475 8.01 -1.28 -11.61
C ILE A 475 8.80 -1.94 -10.47
N ALA A 476 10.10 -2.18 -10.67
CA ALA A 476 10.96 -2.80 -9.67
C ALA A 476 11.06 -1.96 -8.38
N GLU A 477 11.07 -0.62 -8.49
CA GLU A 477 11.00 0.28 -7.33
C GLU A 477 9.69 0.15 -6.53
N VAL A 478 8.55 -0.05 -7.21
CA VAL A 478 7.26 -0.27 -6.53
C VAL A 478 7.27 -1.61 -5.83
N VAL A 479 7.75 -2.68 -6.50
CA VAL A 479 7.87 -4.00 -5.87
C VAL A 479 8.78 -3.94 -4.64
N ASN A 480 9.90 -3.22 -4.73
CA ASN A 480 10.78 -2.98 -3.58
C ASN A 480 10.06 -2.25 -2.43
N ALA A 481 9.27 -1.23 -2.74
CA ALA A 481 8.52 -0.50 -1.71
C ALA A 481 7.46 -1.38 -1.02
N TRP A 482 6.80 -2.28 -1.75
CA TRP A 482 5.77 -3.17 -1.20
C TRP A 482 6.33 -4.34 -0.41
N THR A 483 7.40 -4.95 -0.95
CA THR A 483 7.93 -6.23 -0.43
C THR A 483 9.18 -6.05 0.43
N GLY A 484 9.83 -4.88 0.35
CA GLY A 484 11.15 -4.64 0.94
C GLY A 484 12.30 -5.35 0.20
N ILE A 485 12.03 -5.90 -0.99
CA ILE A 485 12.99 -6.68 -1.77
C ILE A 485 13.68 -5.76 -2.77
N PRO A 486 14.99 -5.64 -2.79
CA PRO A 486 15.72 -4.98 -3.88
C PRO A 486 15.62 -5.84 -5.15
N VAL A 487 14.63 -5.52 -6.00
CA VAL A 487 14.32 -6.28 -7.23
C VAL A 487 15.08 -5.74 -8.44
N ASN A 488 15.65 -4.54 -8.32
CA ASN A 488 16.44 -3.94 -9.39
C ASN A 488 17.54 -4.92 -9.85
N ARG A 489 17.75 -5.00 -11.15
CA ARG A 489 18.95 -5.67 -11.68
C ARG A 489 20.13 -5.20 -10.86
N LEU A 490 20.97 -6.16 -10.42
CA LEU A 490 22.20 -5.87 -9.68
C LEU A 490 22.83 -4.59 -10.23
N THR A 491 22.69 -3.49 -9.50
CA THR A 491 23.43 -2.27 -9.83
C THR A 491 24.91 -2.60 -9.67
N GLU A 492 25.79 -1.86 -10.34
CA GLU A 492 27.24 -2.06 -10.18
C GLU A 492 27.61 -2.06 -8.69
N ASP A 493 27.00 -1.17 -7.89
CA ASP A 493 27.16 -1.07 -6.42
C ASP A 493 26.68 -2.33 -5.65
N GLU A 494 25.60 -2.99 -6.09
CA GLU A 494 25.11 -4.22 -5.44
C GLU A 494 25.98 -5.42 -5.83
N SER A 495 26.45 -5.46 -7.05
CA SER A 495 27.41 -6.49 -7.51
C SER A 495 28.71 -6.38 -6.73
N GLU A 496 29.19 -5.18 -6.49
CA GLU A 496 30.40 -4.91 -5.70
C GLU A 496 30.20 -5.31 -4.23
N LYS A 497 29.05 -4.99 -3.62
CA LYS A 497 28.70 -5.46 -2.27
C LYS A 497 28.64 -6.98 -2.16
N LEU A 498 28.13 -7.67 -3.14
CA LEU A 498 28.08 -9.14 -3.16
C LEU A 498 29.48 -9.77 -3.35
N LEU A 499 30.38 -9.09 -4.07
CA LEU A 499 31.77 -9.52 -4.17
C LEU A 499 32.50 -9.38 -2.84
N HIS A 500 32.20 -8.34 -2.05
CA HIS A 500 32.76 -8.08 -0.72
C HIS A 500 31.90 -8.59 0.44
N LEU A 501 31.00 -9.54 0.17
CA LEU A 501 30.07 -10.07 1.18
C LEU A 501 30.76 -10.69 2.38
N GLU A 502 31.90 -11.37 2.16
CA GLU A 502 32.69 -11.92 3.24
C GLU A 502 33.21 -10.82 4.19
N ASP A 503 33.74 -9.73 3.64
CA ASP A 503 34.24 -8.60 4.44
C ASP A 503 33.14 -7.97 5.29
N GLU A 504 31.94 -7.84 4.73
CA GLU A 504 30.77 -7.30 5.46
C GLU A 504 30.35 -8.25 6.59
N LEU A 505 30.31 -9.54 6.35
CA LEU A 505 29.96 -10.53 7.38
C LEU A 505 31.02 -10.59 8.47
N HIS A 506 32.33 -10.48 8.11
CA HIS A 506 33.44 -10.45 9.08
C HIS A 506 33.45 -9.20 9.98
N LYS A 507 32.76 -8.11 9.63
CA LYS A 507 32.59 -6.97 10.54
C LYS A 507 31.85 -7.35 11.83
N ARG A 508 30.98 -8.35 11.77
CA ARG A 508 30.18 -8.84 12.93
C ARG A 508 30.60 -10.22 13.40
N VAL A 509 30.99 -11.09 12.51
CA VAL A 509 31.35 -12.48 12.82
C VAL A 509 32.86 -12.62 12.82
N ILE A 510 33.43 -12.85 14.00
CA ILE A 510 34.88 -13.01 14.19
C ILE A 510 35.27 -14.48 14.10
N GLY A 511 36.27 -14.76 13.27
CA GLY A 511 36.63 -16.12 12.91
C GLY A 511 35.56 -16.76 12.03
N GLN A 512 35.54 -18.09 11.98
CA GLN A 512 34.52 -18.84 11.20
C GLN A 512 34.66 -18.62 9.68
N ASP A 513 35.87 -18.45 9.19
CA ASP A 513 36.14 -18.07 7.81
C ASP A 513 35.55 -19.06 6.81
N GLU A 514 35.66 -20.38 7.05
CA GLU A 514 34.99 -21.41 6.23
C GLU A 514 33.46 -21.24 6.18
N ALA A 515 32.84 -20.89 7.32
CA ALA A 515 31.42 -20.72 7.39
C ALA A 515 30.94 -19.48 6.61
N VAL A 516 31.66 -18.37 6.74
CA VAL A 516 31.40 -17.13 6.03
C VAL A 516 31.56 -17.29 4.53
N GLU A 517 32.68 -17.92 4.09
CA GLU A 517 32.92 -18.21 2.68
C GLU A 517 31.84 -19.11 2.06
N ALA A 518 31.45 -20.18 2.76
CA ALA A 518 30.44 -21.13 2.28
C ALA A 518 29.10 -20.43 2.06
N VAL A 519 28.66 -19.63 3.04
CA VAL A 519 27.41 -18.85 2.95
C VAL A 519 27.51 -17.82 1.83
N ALA A 520 28.58 -17.05 1.75
CA ALA A 520 28.76 -16.01 0.73
C ALA A 520 28.77 -16.60 -0.69
N ARG A 521 29.45 -17.72 -0.89
CA ARG A 521 29.50 -18.47 -2.16
C ARG A 521 28.10 -18.94 -2.61
N ALA A 522 27.32 -19.48 -1.68
CA ALA A 522 25.97 -19.94 -2.00
C ALA A 522 24.99 -18.78 -2.31
N ILE A 523 25.13 -17.67 -1.63
CA ILE A 523 24.34 -16.45 -1.90
C ILE A 523 24.68 -15.87 -3.27
N ARG A 524 25.97 -15.76 -3.60
CA ARG A 524 26.41 -15.30 -4.93
C ARG A 524 25.85 -16.19 -6.04
N ARG A 525 25.87 -17.52 -5.85
CA ARG A 525 25.29 -18.48 -6.81
C ARG A 525 23.78 -18.28 -6.98
N ALA A 526 23.03 -18.04 -5.88
CA ALA A 526 21.61 -17.80 -5.92
C ALA A 526 21.25 -16.48 -6.61
N ARG A 527 22.00 -15.40 -6.32
CA ARG A 527 21.79 -14.08 -6.92
C ARG A 527 22.18 -14.01 -8.39
N ALA A 528 23.18 -14.80 -8.80
CA ALA A 528 23.56 -14.95 -10.20
C ALA A 528 22.52 -15.75 -11.04
N GLY A 529 21.40 -16.19 -10.45
CA GLY A 529 20.36 -16.94 -11.16
C GLY A 529 20.72 -18.39 -11.50
N LEU A 530 21.78 -18.93 -10.90
CA LEU A 530 22.28 -20.29 -11.18
C LEU A 530 21.61 -21.36 -10.31
N LYS A 531 20.63 -20.98 -9.48
CA LYS A 531 19.90 -21.88 -8.58
C LYS A 531 18.56 -22.29 -9.18
N ASP A 532 18.07 -23.48 -8.77
CA ASP A 532 16.73 -23.95 -9.08
C ASP A 532 15.67 -22.94 -8.54
N PRO A 533 14.84 -22.35 -9.41
CA PRO A 533 13.86 -21.34 -9.00
C PRO A 533 12.76 -21.88 -8.07
N LYS A 534 12.62 -23.20 -7.93
CA LYS A 534 11.64 -23.83 -7.06
C LYS A 534 12.08 -23.90 -5.60
N ARG A 535 13.38 -23.83 -5.31
CA ARG A 535 13.95 -24.03 -3.98
C ARG A 535 14.22 -22.71 -3.23
N PRO A 536 14.27 -22.69 -1.88
CA PRO A 536 14.69 -21.53 -1.10
C PRO A 536 16.03 -20.96 -1.54
N ILE A 537 16.31 -19.66 -1.29
CA ILE A 537 17.59 -19.00 -1.65
C ILE A 537 18.80 -19.79 -1.13
N GLY A 538 18.71 -20.31 0.09
CA GLY A 538 19.74 -21.13 0.72
C GLY A 538 19.15 -21.97 1.85
N SER A 539 19.69 -23.17 2.02
CA SER A 539 19.38 -24.05 3.14
C SER A 539 20.68 -24.53 3.78
N TYR A 540 20.90 -24.17 5.04
CA TYR A 540 22.14 -24.41 5.74
C TYR A 540 21.91 -25.14 7.05
N LEU A 541 22.81 -26.07 7.38
CA LEU A 541 22.85 -26.69 8.71
C LEU A 541 24.15 -26.29 9.41
N PHE A 542 24.06 -25.51 10.48
CA PHE A 542 25.16 -25.03 11.28
C PHE A 542 25.42 -25.94 12.46
N LEU A 543 26.53 -26.67 12.43
CA LEU A 543 26.96 -27.58 13.49
C LEU A 543 28.04 -26.94 14.35
N GLY A 544 28.06 -27.21 15.64
CA GLY A 544 29.12 -26.75 16.52
C GLY A 544 28.68 -26.50 17.96
N PRO A 545 29.65 -26.24 18.86
CA PRO A 545 29.37 -25.93 20.27
C PRO A 545 28.48 -24.70 20.43
N THR A 546 27.94 -24.52 21.63
CA THR A 546 27.21 -23.30 21.99
C THR A 546 28.15 -22.08 22.03
N GLY A 547 27.64 -20.91 21.60
CA GLY A 547 28.39 -19.64 21.75
C GLY A 547 29.49 -19.39 20.74
N VAL A 548 29.56 -20.15 19.62
CA VAL A 548 30.59 -19.98 18.56
C VAL A 548 30.20 -19.01 17.46
N GLY A 549 28.96 -18.44 17.50
CA GLY A 549 28.53 -17.42 16.54
C GLY A 549 27.48 -17.87 15.54
N LYS A 550 26.87 -19.06 15.63
CA LYS A 550 25.85 -19.58 14.71
C LYS A 550 24.68 -18.60 14.53
N THR A 551 24.08 -18.16 15.62
CA THR A 551 22.97 -17.21 15.60
C THR A 551 23.41 -15.81 15.14
N GLU A 552 24.65 -15.39 15.43
CA GLU A 552 25.17 -14.08 15.03
C GLU A 552 25.42 -14.02 13.51
N LEU A 553 25.92 -15.12 12.91
CA LEU A 553 26.03 -15.19 11.44
C LEU A 553 24.66 -15.11 10.77
N SER A 554 23.62 -15.74 11.36
CA SER A 554 22.25 -15.66 10.84
C SER A 554 21.70 -14.23 10.90
N LYS A 555 22.00 -13.46 11.95
CA LYS A 555 21.63 -12.05 12.08
C LYS A 555 22.40 -11.15 11.12
N ALA A 556 23.71 -11.33 11.03
CA ALA A 556 24.54 -10.60 10.08
C ALA A 556 24.07 -10.83 8.64
N LEU A 557 23.68 -12.07 8.33
CA LEU A 557 23.14 -12.41 7.03
C LEU A 557 21.80 -11.72 6.74
N ALA A 558 20.91 -11.64 7.72
CA ALA A 558 19.63 -10.94 7.57
C ALA A 558 19.86 -9.44 7.31
N GLU A 559 20.78 -8.82 8.03
CA GLU A 559 21.13 -7.40 7.85
C GLU A 559 21.74 -7.12 6.46
N VAL A 560 22.69 -7.94 6.03
CA VAL A 560 23.37 -7.72 4.74
C VAL A 560 22.44 -8.00 3.56
N MET A 561 21.64 -9.07 3.64
CA MET A 561 20.76 -9.50 2.55
C MET A 561 19.48 -8.70 2.43
N PHE A 562 18.91 -8.27 3.56
CA PHE A 562 17.59 -7.65 3.63
C PHE A 562 17.63 -6.24 4.24
N SER A 563 18.84 -5.69 4.49
CA SER A 563 19.06 -4.36 5.09
C SER A 563 18.35 -4.15 6.44
N ASN A 564 17.96 -5.25 7.09
CA ASN A 564 17.24 -5.23 8.36
C ASN A 564 17.51 -6.50 9.16
N GLU A 565 18.04 -6.36 10.38
CA GLU A 565 18.24 -7.49 11.31
C GLU A 565 16.91 -8.16 11.71
N ASP A 566 15.81 -7.40 11.74
CA ASP A 566 14.47 -7.90 12.06
C ASP A 566 13.84 -8.72 10.92
N ALA A 567 14.49 -8.80 9.75
CA ALA A 567 14.10 -9.70 8.68
C ALA A 567 14.50 -11.16 8.99
N MET A 568 14.50 -11.54 10.28
CA MET A 568 14.78 -12.89 10.74
C MET A 568 13.60 -13.45 11.54
N ILE A 569 13.12 -14.62 11.13
CA ILE A 569 12.13 -15.42 11.88
C ILE A 569 12.90 -16.47 12.66
N ARG A 570 12.93 -16.33 13.98
CA ARG A 570 13.54 -17.34 14.86
C ARG A 570 12.46 -18.23 15.47
N LEU A 571 12.70 -19.54 15.40
CA LEU A 571 11.90 -20.59 16.02
C LEU A 571 12.83 -21.50 16.82
N ASP A 572 12.52 -21.70 18.10
CA ASP A 572 13.23 -22.65 18.95
C ASP A 572 12.56 -24.01 18.83
N MET A 573 13.26 -24.98 18.25
CA MET A 573 12.72 -26.30 17.96
C MET A 573 12.48 -27.14 19.21
N SER A 574 13.00 -26.72 20.36
CA SER A 574 12.68 -27.35 21.66
C SER A 574 11.22 -27.16 22.08
N GLU A 575 10.51 -26.16 21.52
CA GLU A 575 9.08 -25.96 21.74
C GLU A 575 8.20 -26.91 20.91
N TYR A 576 8.82 -27.66 19.96
CA TYR A 576 8.13 -28.54 19.00
C TYR A 576 8.52 -30.02 19.13
N MET A 577 8.73 -30.48 20.36
CA MET A 577 9.14 -31.85 20.67
C MET A 577 7.98 -32.87 20.59
N GLU A 578 6.74 -32.42 20.69
CA GLU A 578 5.56 -33.28 20.73
C GLU A 578 4.83 -33.32 19.37
N SER A 579 4.18 -34.41 19.03
CA SER A 579 3.52 -34.61 17.72
C SER A 579 2.44 -33.54 17.42
N HIS A 580 1.71 -33.11 18.45
CA HIS A 580 0.72 -32.04 18.26
C HIS A 580 1.33 -30.64 17.99
N SER A 581 2.62 -30.47 18.24
CA SER A 581 3.30 -29.19 17.97
C SER A 581 3.49 -28.92 16.48
N VAL A 582 3.35 -29.93 15.61
CA VAL A 582 3.34 -29.74 14.14
C VAL A 582 2.21 -28.78 13.73
N SER A 583 1.03 -28.92 14.35
CA SER A 583 -0.10 -28.02 14.08
C SER A 583 0.17 -26.57 14.48
N LYS A 584 1.06 -26.30 15.42
CA LYS A 584 1.47 -24.93 15.75
C LYS A 584 2.29 -24.29 14.63
N LEU A 585 3.06 -25.06 13.86
CA LEU A 585 3.88 -24.55 12.74
C LEU A 585 3.04 -24.24 11.51
N VAL A 586 2.09 -25.14 11.16
CA VAL A 586 1.32 -25.10 9.91
C VAL A 586 -0.11 -24.57 10.13
N GLY A 587 -0.62 -24.66 11.33
CA GLY A 587 -1.99 -24.36 11.73
C GLY A 587 -2.78 -25.60 12.11
N SER A 588 -3.79 -25.44 12.98
CA SER A 588 -4.66 -26.53 13.42
C SER A 588 -5.66 -26.93 12.33
N PRO A 589 -5.97 -28.22 12.17
CA PRO A 589 -7.03 -28.66 11.25
C PRO A 589 -8.40 -28.08 11.62
N PRO A 590 -9.36 -27.99 10.67
CA PRO A 590 -10.71 -27.55 10.94
C PRO A 590 -11.36 -28.35 12.08
N GLY A 591 -11.96 -27.65 13.03
CA GLY A 591 -12.65 -28.25 14.18
C GLY A 591 -11.79 -28.42 15.45
N TYR A 592 -10.50 -28.06 15.41
CA TYR A 592 -9.64 -28.03 16.58
C TYR A 592 -9.45 -26.62 17.11
N VAL A 593 -9.16 -26.49 18.41
CA VAL A 593 -8.87 -25.21 19.06
C VAL A 593 -7.62 -24.59 18.43
N GLY A 594 -7.69 -23.29 18.08
CA GLY A 594 -6.59 -22.56 17.43
C GLY A 594 -6.62 -22.60 15.88
N PHE A 595 -7.68 -23.10 15.24
CA PHE A 595 -7.82 -23.08 13.77
C PHE A 595 -7.76 -21.65 13.18
N ASP A 596 -8.34 -20.67 13.89
CA ASP A 596 -8.38 -19.27 13.43
C ASP A 596 -7.02 -18.55 13.56
N GLU A 597 -6.14 -19.00 14.46
CA GLU A 597 -4.86 -18.32 14.75
C GLU A 597 -3.80 -18.50 13.65
N GLY A 598 -3.97 -19.50 12.77
CA GLY A 598 -2.99 -19.83 11.73
C GLY A 598 -1.69 -20.45 12.29
N GLY A 599 -0.82 -20.96 11.43
CA GLY A 599 0.46 -21.56 11.82
C GLY A 599 1.53 -20.50 12.09
N GLN A 600 2.34 -20.71 13.13
CA GLN A 600 3.39 -19.75 13.52
C GLN A 600 4.46 -19.55 12.43
N LEU A 601 4.86 -20.61 11.74
CA LEU A 601 5.81 -20.51 10.63
C LEU A 601 5.12 -19.97 9.38
N THR A 602 4.01 -20.55 8.97
CA THR A 602 3.31 -20.18 7.73
C THR A 602 2.82 -18.74 7.75
N GLU A 603 2.24 -18.26 8.85
CA GLU A 603 1.74 -16.89 8.95
C GLU A 603 2.88 -15.86 9.00
N ARG A 604 3.99 -16.16 9.70
CA ARG A 604 5.15 -15.25 9.75
C ARG A 604 5.82 -15.13 8.38
N VAL A 605 5.99 -16.24 7.65
CA VAL A 605 6.59 -16.24 6.31
C VAL A 605 5.65 -15.57 5.31
N ARG A 606 4.34 -15.77 5.40
CA ARG A 606 3.37 -15.08 4.56
C ARG A 606 3.44 -13.56 4.73
N ARG A 607 3.63 -13.08 5.97
CA ARG A 607 3.79 -11.64 6.25
C ARG A 607 5.16 -11.08 5.87
N LYS A 608 6.20 -11.92 5.93
CA LYS A 608 7.58 -11.57 5.59
C LYS A 608 8.17 -12.63 4.66
N PRO A 609 7.78 -12.63 3.37
CA PRO A 609 8.23 -13.65 2.42
C PRO A 609 9.72 -13.57 2.10
N TYR A 610 10.40 -12.49 2.50
CA TYR A 610 11.82 -12.26 2.36
C TYR A 610 12.45 -12.18 3.74
N CYS A 611 13.00 -13.30 4.18
CA CYS A 611 13.55 -13.38 5.54
C CYS A 611 14.55 -14.53 5.67
N VAL A 612 15.35 -14.45 6.73
CA VAL A 612 16.11 -15.59 7.25
C VAL A 612 15.25 -16.34 8.24
N ILE A 613 15.03 -17.62 8.01
CA ILE A 613 14.34 -18.50 8.95
C ILE A 613 15.43 -19.26 9.73
N LEU A 614 15.52 -18.98 11.03
CA LEU A 614 16.42 -19.66 11.94
C LEU A 614 15.66 -20.69 12.77
N LEU A 615 15.92 -21.98 12.52
CA LEU A 615 15.41 -23.12 13.29
C LEU A 615 16.50 -23.54 14.28
N ASP A 616 16.38 -23.10 15.52
CA ASP A 616 17.40 -23.33 16.56
C ASP A 616 17.20 -24.70 17.22
N GLU A 617 18.25 -25.47 17.47
CA GLU A 617 18.27 -26.80 18.09
C GLU A 617 17.40 -27.84 17.35
N ILE A 618 17.60 -27.96 16.02
CA ILE A 618 16.78 -28.82 15.13
C ILE A 618 16.75 -30.30 15.54
N GLU A 619 17.76 -30.79 16.28
CA GLU A 619 17.80 -32.15 16.78
C GLU A 619 16.73 -32.49 17.84
N LYS A 620 16.08 -31.47 18.43
CA LYS A 620 15.07 -31.69 19.49
C LYS A 620 13.65 -31.78 18.95
N VAL A 621 13.46 -31.53 17.69
CA VAL A 621 12.11 -31.47 17.08
C VAL A 621 11.52 -32.87 16.87
N HIS A 622 10.19 -32.95 16.89
CA HIS A 622 9.48 -34.20 16.58
C HIS A 622 9.73 -34.62 15.10
N PRO A 623 9.91 -35.92 14.81
CA PRO A 623 10.20 -36.43 13.46
C PRO A 623 9.24 -35.96 12.38
N ASP A 624 7.96 -35.75 12.68
CA ASP A 624 6.96 -35.29 11.71
C ASP A 624 7.25 -33.90 11.15
N VAL A 625 7.97 -33.05 11.90
CA VAL A 625 8.39 -31.72 11.42
C VAL A 625 9.38 -31.82 10.26
N PHE A 626 10.22 -32.86 10.23
CA PHE A 626 11.13 -33.08 9.11
C PHE A 626 10.40 -33.31 7.79
N ASN A 627 9.23 -33.97 7.82
CA ASN A 627 8.39 -34.16 6.64
C ASN A 627 7.90 -32.81 6.05
N ILE A 628 7.58 -31.85 6.93
CA ILE A 628 7.22 -30.48 6.52
C ILE A 628 8.43 -29.76 5.94
N LEU A 629 9.58 -29.87 6.62
CA LEU A 629 10.81 -29.24 6.15
C LEU A 629 11.29 -29.82 4.81
N LEU A 630 11.10 -31.11 4.54
CA LEU A 630 11.39 -31.72 3.25
C LEU A 630 10.60 -31.06 2.13
N GLN A 631 9.30 -30.81 2.33
CA GLN A 631 8.46 -30.10 1.34
C GLN A 631 8.95 -28.67 1.11
N VAL A 632 9.32 -27.96 2.17
CA VAL A 632 9.86 -26.60 2.07
C VAL A 632 11.20 -26.57 1.32
N LEU A 633 12.11 -27.50 1.64
CA LEU A 633 13.45 -27.55 1.06
C LEU A 633 13.45 -27.98 -0.41
N GLU A 634 12.46 -28.78 -0.85
CA GLU A 634 12.39 -29.31 -2.21
C GLU A 634 11.51 -28.43 -3.13
N ASP A 635 10.27 -28.17 -2.68
CA ASP A 635 9.27 -27.46 -3.50
C ASP A 635 9.25 -25.95 -3.23
N GLY A 636 9.94 -25.46 -2.17
CA GLY A 636 9.94 -24.05 -1.76
C GLY A 636 8.55 -23.54 -1.37
N ARG A 637 7.63 -24.43 -0.99
CA ARG A 637 6.26 -24.09 -0.62
C ARG A 637 5.75 -24.97 0.50
N LEU A 638 4.76 -24.47 1.24
CA LEU A 638 4.09 -25.22 2.28
C LEU A 638 2.60 -24.85 2.29
N THR A 639 1.72 -25.84 2.31
CA THR A 639 0.28 -25.61 2.40
C THR A 639 -0.14 -25.50 3.87
N ASP A 640 -0.79 -24.40 4.24
CA ASP A 640 -1.30 -24.19 5.59
C ASP A 640 -2.59 -25.01 5.85
N SER A 641 -3.05 -25.05 7.10
CA SER A 641 -4.27 -25.76 7.50
C SER A 641 -5.55 -25.20 6.87
N LYS A 642 -5.50 -24.00 6.31
CA LYS A 642 -6.61 -23.34 5.58
C LYS A 642 -6.54 -23.64 4.07
N GLY A 643 -5.61 -24.49 3.61
CA GLY A 643 -5.43 -24.84 2.21
C GLY A 643 -4.66 -23.81 1.38
N ARG A 644 -4.11 -22.77 2.00
CA ARG A 644 -3.35 -21.72 1.30
C ARG A 644 -1.89 -22.14 1.17
N THR A 645 -1.32 -21.92 0.00
CA THR A 645 0.09 -22.19 -0.28
C THR A 645 0.94 -21.00 0.16
N VAL A 646 1.90 -21.23 1.04
CA VAL A 646 2.89 -20.25 1.51
C VAL A 646 4.21 -20.46 0.77
N ASP A 647 4.77 -19.40 0.23
CA ASP A 647 5.98 -19.43 -0.59
C ASP A 647 7.24 -19.21 0.26
N PHE A 648 8.20 -20.15 0.14
CA PHE A 648 9.50 -20.12 0.81
C PHE A 648 10.67 -19.91 -0.17
N ARG A 649 10.42 -19.76 -1.47
CA ARG A 649 11.46 -19.64 -2.51
C ARG A 649 12.38 -18.44 -2.29
N ASN A 650 11.88 -17.40 -1.63
CA ASN A 650 12.60 -16.19 -1.35
C ASN A 650 13.17 -16.14 0.07
N THR A 651 13.20 -17.25 0.81
CA THR A 651 13.74 -17.33 2.17
C THR A 651 15.12 -17.98 2.21
N ILE A 652 15.87 -17.67 3.25
CA ILE A 652 17.11 -18.38 3.60
C ILE A 652 16.83 -19.21 4.86
N ILE A 653 17.00 -20.52 4.79
CA ILE A 653 16.72 -21.43 5.91
C ILE A 653 18.04 -21.80 6.58
N ILE A 654 18.15 -21.50 7.86
CA ILE A 654 19.31 -21.83 8.69
C ILE A 654 18.81 -22.73 9.84
N MET A 655 19.37 -23.90 9.94
CA MET A 655 19.14 -24.85 11.04
C MET A 655 20.38 -24.90 11.90
N THR A 656 20.26 -24.83 13.21
CA THR A 656 21.39 -24.98 14.10
C THR A 656 21.33 -26.28 14.89
N SER A 657 22.45 -26.91 15.14
CA SER A 657 22.54 -28.09 15.97
C SER A 657 23.81 -28.11 16.80
N ASN A 658 23.70 -28.74 17.97
CA ASN A 658 24.80 -28.96 18.89
C ASN A 658 25.23 -30.45 18.93
N ILE A 659 24.72 -31.28 18.03
CA ILE A 659 24.99 -32.72 17.96
C ILE A 659 26.50 -32.97 17.83
N GLY A 660 27.00 -33.94 18.60
CA GLY A 660 28.40 -34.36 18.55
C GLY A 660 29.39 -33.39 19.23
N ALA A 661 28.97 -32.16 19.64
CA ALA A 661 29.88 -31.23 20.29
C ALA A 661 30.41 -31.74 21.63
N ALA A 662 29.56 -32.40 22.44
CA ALA A 662 29.97 -32.98 23.73
C ALA A 662 30.91 -34.22 23.53
N ALA A 663 30.61 -35.06 22.53
CA ALA A 663 31.44 -36.23 22.21
C ALA A 663 32.83 -35.86 21.69
N ALA A 664 32.92 -34.77 20.95
CA ALA A 664 34.16 -34.20 20.45
C ALA A 664 34.99 -33.58 21.59
N ALA A 665 34.39 -32.90 22.55
CA ALA A 665 35.04 -32.31 23.72
C ALA A 665 35.57 -33.37 24.71
N GLY A 666 34.87 -34.49 24.90
CA GLY A 666 35.22 -35.54 25.84
C GLY A 666 36.40 -36.45 25.39
N ARG A 667 36.70 -36.52 24.10
CA ARG A 667 37.81 -37.33 23.54
C ARG A 667 39.18 -36.68 23.65
N ASN A 668 39.25 -35.38 23.95
CA ASN A 668 40.52 -34.67 24.09
C ASN A 668 41.19 -34.82 25.47
N THR A 669 40.66 -35.63 26.38
CA THR A 669 41.18 -35.75 27.75
C THR A 669 42.15 -36.92 27.97
N VAL A 670 42.43 -37.76 26.96
CA VAL A 670 43.36 -38.91 27.13
C VAL A 670 44.36 -38.93 25.94
N GLY A 671 45.50 -38.24 26.11
CA GLY A 671 46.65 -38.39 25.19
C GLY A 671 47.61 -37.19 25.27
N PHE A 672 48.74 -37.43 25.94
CA PHE A 672 49.90 -36.52 25.91
C PHE A 672 50.55 -36.55 24.53
N GLY A 673 50.29 -35.57 23.69
CA GLY A 673 50.95 -35.34 22.43
C GLY A 673 50.51 -34.00 21.83
N SER A 674 51.40 -33.14 21.43
CA SER A 674 51.19 -31.89 20.72
C SER A 674 50.69 -32.18 19.29
N GLU A 675 49.44 -32.63 19.14
CA GLU A 675 48.79 -32.75 17.82
C GLU A 675 48.52 -31.35 17.25
N SER A 676 48.69 -31.15 15.95
CA SER A 676 48.41 -29.89 15.30
C SER A 676 46.91 -29.55 15.43
N LYS A 677 46.56 -28.26 15.62
CA LYS A 677 45.20 -27.77 15.72
C LYS A 677 44.29 -28.25 14.56
N ALA A 678 44.86 -28.38 13.37
CA ALA A 678 44.14 -28.84 12.17
C ALA A 678 43.67 -30.30 12.29
N LEU A 679 44.52 -31.22 12.81
CA LEU A 679 44.16 -32.62 13.04
C LEU A 679 43.05 -32.77 14.09
N THR A 680 43.04 -31.92 15.08
CA THR A 680 41.98 -31.90 16.12
C THR A 680 40.65 -31.46 15.55
N TYR A 681 40.61 -30.46 14.65
CA TYR A 681 39.41 -30.00 13.99
C TYR A 681 38.84 -31.02 13.01
N GLU A 682 39.65 -31.66 12.17
CA GLU A 682 39.19 -32.69 11.26
C GLU A 682 38.51 -33.86 12.01
N ARG A 683 39.11 -34.32 13.10
CA ARG A 683 38.53 -35.36 13.97
C ARG A 683 37.20 -34.91 14.60
N MET A 684 37.11 -33.67 15.03
CA MET A 684 35.86 -33.09 15.56
C MET A 684 34.78 -33.06 14.49
N ARG A 685 35.13 -32.59 13.27
CA ARG A 685 34.23 -32.55 12.12
C ARG A 685 33.74 -33.96 11.73
N GLU A 686 34.61 -34.93 11.64
CA GLU A 686 34.25 -36.31 11.36
C GLU A 686 33.31 -36.89 12.44
N ALA A 687 33.59 -36.66 13.73
CA ALA A 687 32.77 -37.12 14.82
C ALA A 687 31.37 -36.48 14.75
N MET A 688 31.27 -35.16 14.53
CA MET A 688 29.98 -34.46 14.38
C MET A 688 29.22 -34.94 13.17
N MET A 689 29.88 -35.13 12.02
CA MET A 689 29.24 -35.67 10.81
C MET A 689 28.80 -37.13 11.00
N GLY A 690 29.53 -37.91 11.78
CA GLY A 690 29.15 -39.27 12.12
C GLY A 690 27.88 -39.35 12.98
N GLU A 691 27.74 -38.49 13.99
CA GLU A 691 26.56 -38.41 14.84
C GLU A 691 25.36 -37.83 14.07
N LEU A 692 25.61 -36.84 13.20
CA LEU A 692 24.58 -36.25 12.34
C LEU A 692 23.91 -37.31 11.45
N LYS A 693 24.70 -38.17 10.79
CA LYS A 693 24.20 -39.27 9.94
C LYS A 693 23.41 -40.34 10.72
N LYS A 694 23.59 -40.42 12.03
CA LYS A 694 22.78 -41.31 12.89
C LYS A 694 21.45 -40.70 13.31
N THR A 695 21.42 -39.35 13.44
CA THR A 695 20.27 -38.65 13.98
C THR A 695 19.29 -38.27 12.90
N PHE A 696 19.78 -37.85 11.71
CA PHE A 696 18.94 -37.37 10.61
C PHE A 696 18.90 -38.39 9.46
N SER A 697 17.75 -38.48 8.81
CA SER A 697 17.59 -39.32 7.61
C SER A 697 18.50 -38.89 6.48
N PRO A 698 19.05 -39.80 5.68
CA PRO A 698 19.82 -39.46 4.50
C PRO A 698 19.06 -38.57 3.51
N GLU A 699 17.74 -38.74 3.42
CA GLU A 699 16.88 -37.94 2.57
C GLU A 699 16.89 -36.47 2.98
N PHE A 700 16.75 -36.16 4.26
CA PHE A 700 16.81 -34.82 4.80
C PHE A 700 18.17 -34.17 4.57
N LEU A 701 19.26 -34.88 4.86
CA LEU A 701 20.62 -34.35 4.69
C LEU A 701 20.96 -34.02 3.23
N ASN A 702 20.44 -34.81 2.28
CA ASN A 702 20.67 -34.58 0.83
C ASN A 702 19.87 -33.37 0.28
N ARG A 703 18.89 -32.84 1.02
CA ARG A 703 18.13 -31.67 0.62
C ARG A 703 18.73 -30.36 1.11
N ILE A 704 19.68 -30.43 2.03
CA ILE A 704 20.39 -29.28 2.57
C ILE A 704 21.51 -28.88 1.60
N ASP A 705 21.58 -27.60 1.24
CA ASP A 705 22.57 -27.09 0.30
C ASP A 705 24.00 -27.22 0.85
N GLU A 706 24.21 -26.85 2.14
CA GLU A 706 25.53 -27.01 2.78
C GLU A 706 25.40 -27.28 4.29
N ILE A 707 26.28 -28.16 4.77
CA ILE A 707 26.46 -28.46 6.20
C ILE A 707 27.75 -27.83 6.66
N ILE A 708 27.68 -26.86 7.54
CA ILE A 708 28.78 -26.02 7.97
C ILE A 708 29.14 -26.32 9.41
N VAL A 709 30.38 -26.68 9.67
CA VAL A 709 30.89 -26.96 11.02
C VAL A 709 31.65 -25.74 11.53
N PHE A 710 31.18 -25.20 12.64
CA PHE A 710 31.76 -24.01 13.30
C PHE A 710 32.95 -24.44 14.17
N HIS A 711 34.05 -23.68 14.07
CA HIS A 711 35.24 -23.85 14.90
C HIS A 711 34.98 -23.38 16.35
N PRO A 712 35.56 -24.07 17.34
CA PRO A 712 35.65 -23.50 18.70
C PRO A 712 36.38 -22.17 18.67
N LEU A 713 35.90 -21.23 19.47
CA LEU A 713 36.53 -19.90 19.57
C LEU A 713 37.86 -19.97 20.31
N GLU A 714 38.84 -19.21 19.85
CA GLU A 714 40.11 -19.00 20.54
C GLU A 714 40.10 -17.72 21.39
N GLN A 715 41.04 -17.62 22.36
CA GLN A 715 41.09 -16.47 23.27
C GLN A 715 41.33 -15.13 22.56
N GLU A 716 42.12 -15.14 21.47
CA GLU A 716 42.35 -13.95 20.64
C GLU A 716 41.07 -13.49 19.92
N GLN A 717 40.27 -14.44 19.44
CA GLN A 717 38.96 -14.16 18.83
C GLN A 717 37.97 -13.63 19.88
N ALA A 718 37.97 -14.17 21.10
CA ALA A 718 37.18 -13.69 22.20
C ALA A 718 37.48 -12.20 22.51
N ALA A 719 38.76 -11.78 22.49
CA ALA A 719 39.10 -10.37 22.69
C ALA A 719 38.54 -9.45 21.59
N LYS A 720 38.53 -9.90 20.33
CA LYS A 720 37.91 -9.16 19.21
C LYS A 720 36.41 -9.07 19.38
N ILE A 721 35.77 -10.15 19.83
CA ILE A 721 34.32 -10.18 20.11
C ILE A 721 33.97 -9.19 21.23
N VAL A 722 34.76 -9.18 22.31
CA VAL A 722 34.60 -8.20 23.41
C VAL A 722 34.66 -6.77 22.89
N ARG A 723 35.62 -6.44 21.99
CA ARG A 723 35.74 -5.09 21.41
C ARG A 723 34.47 -4.71 20.64
N LEU A 724 33.90 -5.62 19.84
CA LEU A 724 32.66 -5.38 19.10
C LEU A 724 31.48 -5.15 20.05
N MET A 725 31.35 -5.97 21.10
CA MET A 725 30.27 -5.81 22.08
C MET A 725 30.39 -4.49 22.86
N LEU A 726 31.63 -4.12 23.24
CA LEU A 726 31.90 -2.86 23.94
C LEU A 726 31.68 -1.63 23.04
N LYS A 727 31.94 -1.74 21.73
CA LYS A 727 31.58 -0.70 20.77
C LYS A 727 30.08 -0.46 20.76
N GLY A 728 29.25 -1.51 20.75
CA GLY A 728 27.79 -1.37 20.84
C GLY A 728 27.31 -0.69 22.14
N VAL A 729 28.01 -0.93 23.28
CA VAL A 729 27.72 -0.22 24.53
C VAL A 729 28.12 1.26 24.41
N ALA A 730 29.29 1.54 23.85
CA ALA A 730 29.78 2.90 23.66
C ALA A 730 28.90 3.73 22.73
N ASP A 731 28.41 3.14 21.62
CA ASP A 731 27.52 3.80 20.67
C ASP A 731 26.17 4.17 21.33
N ARG A 732 25.56 3.27 22.11
CA ARG A 732 24.32 3.57 22.88
C ARG A 732 24.50 4.70 23.92
N LEU A 733 25.69 4.84 24.49
CA LEU A 733 26.00 5.91 25.44
C LEU A 733 26.30 7.24 24.72
N ARG A 734 26.88 7.17 23.53
CA ARG A 734 27.10 8.36 22.68
C ARG A 734 25.79 9.02 22.26
N GLU A 735 24.75 8.24 21.96
CA GLU A 735 23.39 8.75 21.71
C GLU A 735 22.82 9.53 22.92
N ARG A 736 23.28 9.18 24.12
CA ARG A 736 22.95 9.88 25.38
C ARG A 736 23.95 10.99 25.76
N GLY A 737 24.87 11.31 24.86
CA GLY A 737 25.85 12.38 25.07
C GLY A 737 27.02 12.00 25.95
N ILE A 738 27.36 10.71 26.15
CA ILE A 738 28.51 10.23 26.94
C ILE A 738 29.46 9.51 26.01
N ASP A 739 30.72 9.94 25.92
CA ASP A 739 31.73 9.32 25.10
C ASP A 739 32.56 8.31 25.94
N LEU A 740 32.30 7.01 25.75
CA LEU A 740 32.97 5.94 26.50
C LEU A 740 34.03 5.25 25.62
N THR A 741 35.24 5.15 26.17
CA THR A 741 36.37 4.43 25.56
C THR A 741 36.93 3.37 26.51
N PHE A 742 37.47 2.29 25.94
CA PHE A 742 38.05 1.19 26.73
C PHE A 742 39.55 1.06 26.47
N SER A 743 40.31 0.81 27.54
CA SER A 743 41.75 0.48 27.45
C SER A 743 41.92 -0.98 27.00
N GLU A 744 43.05 -1.31 26.35
CA GLU A 744 43.36 -2.70 25.96
C GLU A 744 43.38 -3.65 27.19
N GLY A 745 43.91 -3.22 28.32
CA GLY A 745 43.88 -4.04 29.55
C GLY A 745 42.48 -4.33 30.05
N ALA A 746 41.48 -3.44 29.81
CA ALA A 746 40.10 -3.68 30.17
C ALA A 746 39.46 -4.73 29.24
N VAL A 747 39.80 -4.68 27.92
CA VAL A 747 39.34 -5.66 26.94
C VAL A 747 39.93 -7.04 27.25
N GLU A 748 41.23 -7.13 27.52
CA GLU A 748 41.86 -8.40 27.87
C GLU A 748 41.33 -9.01 29.14
N GLN A 749 41.05 -8.19 30.17
CA GLN A 749 40.50 -8.67 31.43
C GLN A 749 39.06 -9.20 31.19
N LEU A 750 38.23 -8.48 30.50
CA LEU A 750 36.86 -8.92 30.19
C LEU A 750 36.85 -10.19 29.33
N SER A 751 37.79 -10.28 28.37
CA SER A 751 37.95 -11.49 27.54
C SER A 751 38.35 -12.70 28.39
N ARG A 752 39.29 -12.54 29.31
CA ARG A 752 39.76 -13.61 30.18
C ARG A 752 38.68 -14.06 31.16
N ASP A 753 37.95 -13.13 31.73
CA ASP A 753 36.92 -13.40 32.77
C ASP A 753 35.61 -13.95 32.20
N GLY A 754 35.31 -13.62 30.94
CA GLY A 754 34.06 -14.01 30.27
C GLY A 754 34.20 -15.13 29.23
N PHE A 755 35.41 -15.58 28.91
CA PHE A 755 35.63 -16.66 27.94
C PHE A 755 35.65 -18.02 28.63
N ASP A 756 34.86 -18.98 28.12
CA ASP A 756 34.83 -20.36 28.57
C ASP A 756 35.03 -21.28 27.34
N PRO A 757 36.01 -22.19 27.36
CA PRO A 757 36.23 -23.08 26.21
C PRO A 757 35.06 -23.97 25.83
N VAL A 758 34.15 -24.26 26.76
CA VAL A 758 32.97 -25.11 26.56
C VAL A 758 31.77 -24.30 26.08
N TYR A 759 31.56 -23.12 26.68
CA TYR A 759 30.40 -22.27 26.41
C TYR A 759 30.70 -21.09 25.44
N GLY A 760 31.93 -20.99 24.94
CA GLY A 760 32.40 -20.04 23.97
C GLY A 760 32.22 -18.58 24.43
N ALA A 761 31.64 -17.75 23.56
CA ALA A 761 31.42 -16.33 23.81
C ALA A 761 30.13 -16.02 24.62
N ARG A 762 29.29 -17.02 24.94
CA ARG A 762 28.00 -16.78 25.63
C ARG A 762 28.18 -16.15 27.02
N PRO A 763 29.16 -16.53 27.84
CA PRO A 763 29.44 -15.88 29.13
C PRO A 763 29.98 -14.46 29.02
N LEU A 764 30.63 -14.08 27.87
CA LEU A 764 31.15 -12.72 27.65
C LEU A 764 30.08 -11.64 27.79
N ARG A 765 28.89 -11.89 27.28
CA ARG A 765 27.77 -10.94 27.37
C ARG A 765 27.38 -10.67 28.83
N ARG A 766 27.33 -11.73 29.65
CA ARG A 766 27.06 -11.60 31.09
C ARG A 766 28.19 -10.86 31.82
N ALA A 767 29.46 -11.16 31.44
CA ALA A 767 30.61 -10.45 32.01
C ALA A 767 30.60 -8.95 31.69
N ILE A 768 30.26 -8.58 30.46
CA ILE A 768 30.11 -7.18 30.07
C ILE A 768 28.92 -6.54 30.80
N GLN A 769 27.78 -7.18 30.89
CA GLN A 769 26.64 -6.67 31.63
C GLN A 769 26.98 -6.38 33.10
N HIS A 770 27.52 -7.37 33.83
CA HIS A 770 27.81 -7.22 35.24
C HIS A 770 29.01 -6.27 35.55
N LYS A 771 30.05 -6.30 34.70
CA LYS A 771 31.27 -5.52 34.99
C LYS A 771 31.27 -4.14 34.33
N VAL A 772 30.53 -3.94 33.24
CA VAL A 772 30.50 -2.67 32.52
C VAL A 772 29.17 -1.97 32.76
N GLU A 773 28.04 -2.59 32.31
CA GLU A 773 26.75 -1.92 32.30
C GLU A 773 26.22 -1.64 33.72
N ASP A 774 26.28 -2.64 34.64
CA ASP A 774 25.85 -2.46 36.03
C ASP A 774 26.70 -1.43 36.76
N SER A 775 28.03 -1.54 36.65
CA SER A 775 28.96 -0.61 37.30
C SER A 775 28.85 0.82 36.76
N LEU A 776 28.67 0.96 35.47
CA LEU A 776 28.48 2.27 34.84
C LEU A 776 27.13 2.89 35.21
N SER A 777 26.08 2.08 35.36
CA SER A 777 24.77 2.54 35.82
C SER A 777 24.83 3.09 37.26
N GLU A 778 25.58 2.45 38.14
CA GLU A 778 25.81 2.96 39.51
C GLU A 778 26.55 4.31 39.50
N GLU A 779 27.56 4.48 38.65
CA GLU A 779 28.31 5.74 38.56
C GLU A 779 27.52 6.87 37.91
N LEU A 780 26.62 6.56 36.96
CA LEU A 780 25.68 7.51 36.41
C LEU A 780 24.62 7.95 37.42
N LEU A 781 24.01 7.01 38.15
CA LEU A 781 23.02 7.29 39.20
C LEU A 781 23.59 8.05 40.37
N SER A 782 24.86 7.77 40.73
CA SER A 782 25.56 8.52 41.79
C SER A 782 26.03 9.91 41.35
N GLY A 783 25.83 10.31 40.08
CA GLY A 783 26.24 11.61 39.56
C GLY A 783 27.75 11.80 39.39
N LYS A 784 28.53 10.75 39.51
CA LYS A 784 29.96 10.76 39.21
C LYS A 784 30.23 10.97 37.73
N ILE A 785 29.42 10.34 36.86
CA ILE A 785 29.45 10.52 35.39
C ILE A 785 28.20 11.33 35.03
N ARG A 786 28.34 12.36 34.18
CA ARG A 786 27.26 13.26 33.73
C ARG A 786 27.20 13.29 32.21
N LEU A 787 26.06 13.75 31.70
CA LEU A 787 25.91 14.02 30.25
C LEU A 787 26.99 15.02 29.78
N GLY A 788 27.66 14.70 28.70
CA GLY A 788 28.78 15.47 28.16
C GLY A 788 30.16 15.01 28.59
N ASP A 789 30.26 14.05 29.54
CA ASP A 789 31.54 13.56 30.01
C ASP A 789 32.19 12.57 28.99
N LYS A 790 33.50 12.68 28.88
CA LYS A 790 34.35 11.66 28.22
C LYS A 790 34.91 10.73 29.30
N VAL A 791 34.63 9.44 29.18
CA VAL A 791 34.94 8.41 30.16
C VAL A 791 35.87 7.36 29.57
N LYS A 792 36.91 6.96 30.29
CA LYS A 792 37.81 5.88 29.92
C LYS A 792 37.74 4.75 30.93
N ALA A 793 37.33 3.57 30.49
CA ALA A 793 37.33 2.36 31.30
C ALA A 793 38.72 1.73 31.33
N LYS A 794 39.31 1.54 32.54
CA LYS A 794 40.62 0.90 32.74
C LYS A 794 40.50 -0.29 33.68
N ALA A 795 41.35 -1.28 33.47
CA ALA A 795 41.52 -2.40 34.40
C ALA A 795 42.37 -1.98 35.60
N LYS A 796 41.85 -2.13 36.80
CA LYS A 796 42.58 -1.82 38.06
C LYS A 796 42.27 -2.87 39.11
N GLY A 797 43.29 -3.70 39.44
CA GLY A 797 43.14 -4.70 40.53
C GLY A 797 42.02 -5.74 40.31
N GLY A 798 41.80 -6.19 39.08
CA GLY A 798 40.79 -7.17 38.76
C GLY A 798 39.35 -6.60 38.63
N LYS A 799 39.15 -5.27 38.79
CA LYS A 799 37.88 -4.56 38.54
C LYS A 799 38.07 -3.51 37.45
N LEU A 800 36.95 -3.10 36.86
CA LEU A 800 36.92 -1.99 35.89
C LEU A 800 36.74 -0.69 36.69
N ALA A 801 37.57 0.31 36.42
CA ALA A 801 37.44 1.66 36.92
C ALA A 801 37.15 2.62 35.78
N PHE A 802 36.16 3.50 35.98
CA PHE A 802 35.75 4.51 35.01
C PHE A 802 36.36 5.87 35.42
N GLU A 803 37.26 6.36 34.59
CA GLU A 803 37.94 7.64 34.83
C GLU A 803 37.49 8.67 33.82
N LYS A 804 37.18 9.90 34.29
CA LYS A 804 36.90 11.01 33.37
C LYS A 804 38.18 11.42 32.66
N THR A 805 38.07 11.59 31.35
CA THR A 805 39.15 12.15 30.55
C THR A 805 38.77 13.60 30.22
N HIS A 806 39.61 14.56 30.54
CA HIS A 806 39.37 15.98 30.25
C HIS A 806 39.45 16.31 28.77
#